data_8041ae2b850df1c4cec5f6a286832272
#
_entry.id   8041ae2b850df1c4cec5f6a286832272
#
_cell.length_a   1.000
_cell.length_b   1.000
_cell.length_c   1.000
_cell.angle_alpha   90.00
_cell.angle_beta   90.00
_cell.angle_gamma   90.00
#
_symmetry.space_group_name_H-M   'P 1'
#
loop_
_entity.id
_entity.type
_entity.pdbx_description
1 polymer ?
#
loop_
_entity_poly.entity_id
_entity_poly.type
_entity_poly.pdbx_seq_one_letter_code
_entity_poly.pdbx_strand_id
1 'polypeptide(L)'
;MKIKRTLLSALAAILLLAGCGIKQTTPQNLSLKEAFGDKFLVGVALNTRQVAGKDSAATRLIKRHFNSIVAENCMKSVNIHPEEGRYNFGAADSIVEYGEKNGMAVIGHCLIWHSQCAPWFCVDKEGKNVSPDIMKQRMKEHITTVVNRYKGRIKGWDVVNEAVADDGSYRNSRFYQILGEEYIPLAFQYAYEADPEAELYLNDYGMSNPSKRNTYVKIINDLKKRGLRIDAIGMQGHMGMDYPNIEEFEKSMLAFASTGVKLMITEWEMSALPTVHEGANISDTVAFKAAMNPYPDALPDSVSKIWNARMKAFFDLFVKHADVMDRVTVWGVSDGDSWKNDFPVKGRKEYPLLFDRNHQPKPFLRELLSPKNATFDNFTYSVENDTESNIQNDSTSGSRPVNPLLPGCYPDPSICRAGNDYYLVNSSFAFYPGIPIWHSTNLKDWTQLGYVLNRPSQLPLKDGLRISGGIYAPDIKYNPHNKLFYVITTAVDGGGNFFVTTDDPKKGEWSDPVFLPEVGGIDPGFLFDEDGKSYIVNNDAPAEKPEYSGHRAIWIREFDWKNNRTVGEQKVIIDGGVDKSQHPSWIEGPHLYHINDTYYLMAAEGGTGPNHCEVIFSASSPFGPFKPCGTNPDRKSTRLSSSPPSISYAVFCLKKKKGGGGGG
;
A
#
# COMPACT_ATOMS: atom_id res chain seq x y z
N MET A 1 3.20 15.22 -71.91
CA MET A 1 2.62 16.15 -70.91
C MET A 1 1.69 15.45 -69.91
N LYS A 2 1.87 14.15 -69.63
CA LYS A 2 1.03 13.37 -68.71
C LYS A 2 1.80 12.79 -67.47
N ILE A 3 3.10 12.99 -67.40
CA ILE A 3 3.94 12.43 -66.29
C ILE A 3 4.17 13.43 -65.15
N LYS A 4 3.92 14.73 -65.32
CA LYS A 4 4.13 15.76 -64.31
C LYS A 4 2.95 15.98 -63.34
N ARG A 5 1.77 15.38 -63.57
CA ARG A 5 0.60 15.52 -62.70
C ARG A 5 0.49 14.43 -61.58
N THR A 6 1.18 13.29 -61.78
CA THR A 6 1.09 12.18 -60.82
C THR A 6 2.11 12.32 -59.68
N LEU A 7 3.17 13.08 -59.85
CA LEU A 7 4.19 13.34 -58.80
C LEU A 7 3.77 14.45 -57.81
N LEU A 8 2.89 15.39 -58.23
CA LEU A 8 2.38 16.43 -57.30
C LEU A 8 1.29 15.91 -56.36
N SER A 9 0.55 14.88 -56.76
CA SER A 9 -0.48 14.27 -55.93
C SER A 9 0.10 13.32 -54.84
N ALA A 10 1.25 12.74 -55.07
CA ALA A 10 1.93 11.91 -54.11
C ALA A 10 2.67 12.75 -53.03
N LEU A 11 3.17 13.93 -53.35
CA LEU A 11 3.81 14.83 -52.38
C LEU A 11 2.80 15.55 -51.46
N ALA A 12 1.57 15.79 -51.94
CA ALA A 12 0.49 16.37 -51.11
C ALA A 12 -0.11 15.35 -50.12
N ALA A 13 -0.08 14.06 -50.41
CA ALA A 13 -0.53 13.00 -49.49
C ALA A 13 0.50 12.70 -48.39
N ILE A 14 1.79 12.93 -48.62
CA ILE A 14 2.85 12.76 -47.60
C ILE A 14 2.92 13.94 -46.65
N LEU A 15 2.50 15.14 -47.04
CA LEU A 15 2.46 16.33 -46.20
C LEU A 15 1.20 16.44 -45.31
N LEU A 16 0.16 15.62 -45.58
CA LEU A 16 -1.04 15.54 -44.74
C LEU A 16 -0.96 14.46 -43.64
N LEU A 17 0.06 13.59 -43.64
CA LEU A 17 0.30 12.61 -42.61
C LEU A 17 1.33 13.06 -41.54
N ALA A 18 1.97 14.21 -41.72
CA ALA A 18 2.94 14.77 -40.77
C ALA A 18 2.31 15.72 -39.73
N GLY A 19 0.98 15.82 -39.67
CA GLY A 19 0.25 16.75 -38.80
C GLY A 19 -0.50 16.13 -37.61
N CYS A 20 -0.44 14.81 -37.40
CA CYS A 20 -0.88 14.21 -36.14
C CYS A 20 0.23 14.33 -35.10
N GLY A 21 0.32 15.47 -34.46
CA GLY A 21 1.06 15.63 -33.23
C GLY A 21 0.57 14.61 -32.21
N ILE A 22 1.38 13.60 -31.93
CA ILE A 22 1.18 12.74 -30.76
C ILE A 22 1.20 13.68 -29.56
N LYS A 23 0.01 14.01 -29.04
CA LYS A 23 -0.09 14.61 -27.73
C LYS A 23 0.57 13.60 -26.78
N GLN A 24 1.74 13.92 -26.28
CA GLN A 24 2.27 13.27 -25.09
C GLN A 24 1.23 13.43 -23.99
N THR A 25 0.40 12.42 -23.80
CA THR A 25 -0.45 12.33 -22.63
C THR A 25 0.48 11.99 -21.46
N THR A 26 0.71 12.95 -20.59
CA THR A 26 1.25 12.70 -19.26
C THR A 26 0.49 11.52 -18.67
N PRO A 27 1.15 10.51 -18.06
CA PRO A 27 0.45 9.38 -17.45
C PRO A 27 -0.56 9.93 -16.44
N GLN A 28 -1.84 9.82 -16.73
CA GLN A 28 -2.88 10.24 -15.79
C GLN A 28 -2.92 9.23 -14.65
N ASN A 29 -2.85 9.69 -13.41
CA ASN A 29 -3.10 8.86 -12.24
C ASN A 29 -4.45 8.16 -12.41
N LEU A 30 -4.52 6.86 -12.13
CA LEU A 30 -5.75 6.08 -12.17
C LEU A 30 -6.75 6.61 -11.12
N SER A 31 -8.02 6.44 -11.38
CA SER A 31 -9.06 6.60 -10.36
C SER A 31 -9.17 5.33 -9.52
N LEU A 32 -9.82 5.42 -8.36
CA LEU A 32 -10.06 4.26 -7.49
C LEU A 32 -10.83 3.14 -8.22
N LYS A 33 -11.89 3.48 -8.95
CA LYS A 33 -12.69 2.50 -9.69
C LYS A 33 -11.94 1.86 -10.88
N GLU A 34 -10.97 2.57 -11.47
CA GLU A 34 -10.09 2.01 -12.51
C GLU A 34 -9.03 1.08 -11.92
N ALA A 35 -8.53 1.42 -10.72
CA ALA A 35 -7.49 0.64 -10.06
C ALA A 35 -8.01 -0.62 -9.35
N PHE A 36 -9.26 -0.61 -8.86
CA PHE A 36 -9.79 -1.65 -7.97
C PHE A 36 -11.19 -2.16 -8.35
N GLY A 37 -11.81 -1.63 -9.41
CA GLY A 37 -13.17 -2.00 -9.79
C GLY A 37 -13.32 -3.44 -10.30
N ASP A 38 -12.22 -4.10 -10.63
CA ASP A 38 -12.14 -5.54 -10.94
C ASP A 38 -12.11 -6.43 -9.68
N LYS A 39 -11.87 -5.85 -8.49
CA LYS A 39 -11.76 -6.55 -7.21
C LYS A 39 -13.04 -6.42 -6.37
N PHE A 40 -13.56 -5.20 -6.27
CA PHE A 40 -14.78 -4.86 -5.53
C PHE A 40 -15.31 -3.50 -5.96
N LEU A 41 -16.59 -3.22 -5.68
CA LEU A 41 -17.14 -1.89 -5.89
C LEU A 41 -16.47 -0.87 -4.95
N VAL A 42 -16.11 0.29 -5.49
CA VAL A 42 -15.61 1.42 -4.71
C VAL A 42 -16.71 2.45 -4.53
N GLY A 43 -17.19 2.57 -3.30
CA GLY A 43 -18.36 3.37 -2.95
C GLY A 43 -18.06 4.64 -2.16
N VAL A 44 -19.04 5.53 -2.14
CA VAL A 44 -19.01 6.77 -1.32
C VAL A 44 -20.41 7.13 -0.80
N ALA A 45 -20.49 7.55 0.46
CA ALA A 45 -21.72 8.12 1.01
C ALA A 45 -21.90 9.57 0.53
N LEU A 46 -23.11 9.89 0.08
CA LEU A 46 -23.46 11.20 -0.47
C LEU A 46 -24.61 11.85 0.29
N ASN A 47 -24.49 13.17 0.47
CA ASN A 47 -25.59 14.00 0.92
C ASN A 47 -26.31 14.69 -0.25
N THR A 48 -27.48 15.26 0.03
CA THR A 48 -28.35 15.90 -0.97
C THR A 48 -27.71 17.12 -1.65
N ARG A 49 -26.80 17.83 -0.98
CA ARG A 49 -26.07 18.98 -1.54
C ARG A 49 -25.10 18.56 -2.65
N GLN A 50 -24.40 17.43 -2.45
CA GLN A 50 -23.46 16.88 -3.43
C GLN A 50 -24.20 16.37 -4.66
N VAL A 51 -25.32 15.66 -4.46
CA VAL A 51 -26.16 15.14 -5.55
C VAL A 51 -26.80 16.27 -6.38
N ALA A 52 -27.19 17.36 -5.73
CA ALA A 52 -27.69 18.56 -6.40
C ALA A 52 -26.61 19.35 -7.16
N GLY A 53 -25.35 18.89 -7.15
CA GLY A 53 -24.23 19.53 -7.87
C GLY A 53 -23.80 20.88 -7.28
N LYS A 54 -24.20 21.19 -6.05
CA LYS A 54 -23.84 22.45 -5.38
C LYS A 54 -22.39 22.52 -4.94
N ASP A 55 -21.67 21.41 -5.04
CA ASP A 55 -20.23 21.30 -4.84
C ASP A 55 -19.56 20.70 -6.08
N SER A 56 -19.00 21.57 -6.90
CA SER A 56 -18.39 21.15 -8.18
C SER A 56 -17.09 20.36 -7.98
N ALA A 57 -16.35 20.58 -6.89
CA ALA A 57 -15.12 19.85 -6.58
C ALA A 57 -15.44 18.42 -6.13
N ALA A 58 -16.38 18.27 -5.19
CA ALA A 58 -16.89 16.96 -4.78
C ALA A 58 -17.50 16.21 -5.98
N THR A 59 -18.28 16.88 -6.83
CA THR A 59 -18.88 16.24 -8.03
C THR A 59 -17.81 15.65 -8.96
N ARG A 60 -16.67 16.33 -9.15
CA ARG A 60 -15.57 15.81 -9.96
C ARG A 60 -14.94 14.57 -9.34
N LEU A 61 -14.68 14.59 -8.01
CA LEU A 61 -14.15 13.44 -7.30
C LEU A 61 -15.09 12.24 -7.35
N ILE A 62 -16.38 12.46 -7.08
CA ILE A 62 -17.38 11.39 -7.09
C ILE A 62 -17.40 10.68 -8.46
N LYS A 63 -17.54 11.43 -9.54
CA LYS A 63 -17.59 10.87 -10.89
C LYS A 63 -16.28 10.21 -11.32
N ARG A 64 -15.16 10.72 -10.86
CA ARG A 64 -13.84 10.18 -11.22
C ARG A 64 -13.54 8.88 -10.50
N HIS A 65 -13.77 8.80 -9.18
CA HIS A 65 -13.20 7.77 -8.33
C HIS A 65 -14.16 6.63 -7.97
N PHE A 66 -15.48 6.86 -7.99
CA PHE A 66 -16.44 5.91 -7.44
C PHE A 66 -17.33 5.29 -8.51
N ASN A 67 -17.73 4.04 -8.29
CA ASN A 67 -18.70 3.29 -9.10
C ASN A 67 -19.90 2.77 -8.28
N SER A 68 -19.97 3.15 -6.99
CA SER A 68 -21.09 2.86 -6.11
C SER A 68 -21.37 4.06 -5.20
N ILE A 69 -22.62 4.28 -4.83
CA ILE A 69 -23.05 5.34 -3.92
C ILE A 69 -24.06 4.83 -2.91
N VAL A 70 -24.09 5.47 -1.74
CA VAL A 70 -25.06 5.25 -0.68
C VAL A 70 -25.59 6.59 -0.18
N ALA A 71 -26.86 6.67 0.22
CA ALA A 71 -27.42 7.86 0.82
C ALA A 71 -26.96 8.00 2.28
N GLU A 72 -26.28 9.11 2.62
CA GLU A 72 -25.84 9.36 4.01
C GLU A 72 -27.01 9.39 5.00
N ASN A 73 -28.12 10.05 4.66
CA ASN A 73 -29.22 10.27 5.59
C ASN A 73 -30.63 10.14 4.99
N CYS A 74 -30.86 10.48 3.71
CA CYS A 74 -32.21 10.72 3.20
C CYS A 74 -33.08 9.45 3.08
N MET A 75 -32.50 8.25 3.14
CA MET A 75 -33.23 6.98 3.11
C MET A 75 -33.52 6.43 4.50
N LYS A 76 -32.98 7.01 5.58
CA LYS A 76 -33.29 6.63 6.97
C LYS A 76 -34.74 6.92 7.30
N SER A 77 -35.41 6.07 8.11
CA SER A 77 -36.87 6.13 8.30
C SER A 77 -37.37 7.47 8.80
N VAL A 78 -36.61 8.16 9.66
CA VAL A 78 -36.96 9.51 10.14
C VAL A 78 -37.10 10.55 9.03
N ASN A 79 -36.39 10.34 7.89
CA ASN A 79 -36.44 11.25 6.75
C ASN A 79 -37.37 10.77 5.64
N ILE A 80 -37.32 9.49 5.29
CA ILE A 80 -38.09 8.94 4.16
C ILE A 80 -39.55 8.61 4.56
N HIS A 81 -39.84 8.26 5.83
CA HIS A 81 -41.16 7.90 6.37
C HIS A 81 -41.38 8.56 7.74
N PRO A 82 -41.41 9.91 7.80
CA PRO A 82 -41.39 10.67 9.05
C PRO A 82 -42.66 10.53 9.90
N GLU A 83 -43.80 10.24 9.26
CA GLU A 83 -45.10 10.04 9.90
C GLU A 83 -45.78 8.81 9.28
N GLU A 84 -46.66 8.16 10.06
CA GLU A 84 -47.40 6.98 9.59
C GLU A 84 -48.20 7.31 8.33
N GLY A 85 -47.98 6.54 7.25
CA GLY A 85 -48.61 6.73 5.96
C GLY A 85 -48.09 7.91 5.12
N ARG A 86 -47.09 8.70 5.62
CA ARG A 86 -46.52 9.82 4.87
C ARG A 86 -45.04 9.57 4.50
N TYR A 87 -44.76 9.54 3.20
CA TYR A 87 -43.41 9.30 2.66
C TYR A 87 -42.83 10.54 1.97
N ASN A 88 -41.54 10.78 2.16
CA ASN A 88 -40.76 11.84 1.55
C ASN A 88 -39.67 11.23 0.63
N PHE A 89 -40.05 10.89 -0.59
CA PHE A 89 -39.11 10.22 -1.49
C PHE A 89 -38.17 11.16 -2.27
N GLY A 90 -38.48 12.45 -2.39
CA GLY A 90 -37.79 13.36 -3.31
C GLY A 90 -36.27 13.41 -3.18
N ALA A 91 -35.74 13.40 -1.94
CA ALA A 91 -34.31 13.37 -1.71
C ALA A 91 -33.68 12.00 -2.08
N ALA A 92 -34.38 10.91 -1.74
CA ALA A 92 -33.94 9.55 -2.07
C ALA A 92 -34.02 9.29 -3.58
N ASP A 93 -35.09 9.77 -4.24
CA ASP A 93 -35.21 9.73 -5.70
C ASP A 93 -34.03 10.39 -6.39
N SER A 94 -33.64 11.58 -5.89
CA SER A 94 -32.49 12.31 -6.46
C SER A 94 -31.15 11.55 -6.33
N ILE A 95 -30.95 10.79 -5.24
CA ILE A 95 -29.76 9.92 -5.08
C ILE A 95 -29.80 8.78 -6.10
N VAL A 96 -30.95 8.11 -6.24
CA VAL A 96 -31.10 6.99 -7.17
C VAL A 96 -30.91 7.44 -8.61
N GLU A 97 -31.57 8.52 -9.03
CA GLU A 97 -31.40 9.12 -10.36
C GLU A 97 -29.96 9.57 -10.64
N TYR A 98 -29.28 10.09 -9.62
CA TYR A 98 -27.86 10.45 -9.74
C TYR A 98 -26.99 9.23 -10.00
N GLY A 99 -27.21 8.11 -9.29
CA GLY A 99 -26.51 6.86 -9.50
C GLY A 99 -26.74 6.34 -10.93
N GLU A 100 -27.98 6.23 -11.36
CA GLU A 100 -28.38 5.79 -12.70
C GLU A 100 -27.72 6.65 -13.80
N LYS A 101 -27.84 7.97 -13.69
CA LYS A 101 -27.28 8.92 -14.65
C LYS A 101 -25.76 8.82 -14.79
N ASN A 102 -25.06 8.40 -13.74
CA ASN A 102 -23.60 8.30 -13.74
C ASN A 102 -23.09 6.85 -13.80
N GLY A 103 -23.97 5.86 -14.04
CA GLY A 103 -23.60 4.45 -14.13
C GLY A 103 -23.02 3.88 -12.83
N MET A 104 -23.53 4.32 -11.68
CA MET A 104 -23.08 3.90 -10.36
C MET A 104 -24.10 2.98 -9.69
N ALA A 105 -23.65 1.91 -9.07
CA ALA A 105 -24.52 1.09 -8.23
C ALA A 105 -25.04 1.89 -7.05
N VAL A 106 -26.33 1.84 -6.77
CA VAL A 106 -26.95 2.52 -5.63
C VAL A 106 -27.24 1.51 -4.53
N ILE A 107 -26.89 1.85 -3.29
CA ILE A 107 -27.14 1.04 -2.10
C ILE A 107 -28.16 1.74 -1.24
N GLY A 108 -29.16 1.01 -0.78
CA GLY A 108 -30.19 1.50 0.15
C GLY A 108 -29.75 1.41 1.60
N HIS A 109 -29.65 2.53 2.27
CA HIS A 109 -29.27 2.62 3.69
C HIS A 109 -30.28 3.48 4.45
N CYS A 110 -31.04 2.93 5.35
CA CYS A 110 -31.28 1.55 5.74
C CYS A 110 -32.77 1.30 5.97
N LEU A 111 -33.24 0.06 5.94
CA LEU A 111 -34.66 -0.23 6.12
C LEU A 111 -35.06 -0.19 7.62
N ILE A 112 -34.37 -0.95 8.47
CA ILE A 112 -34.63 -1.02 9.92
C ILE A 112 -33.37 -0.62 10.70
N TRP A 113 -33.50 0.42 11.49
CA TRP A 113 -32.44 0.90 12.39
C TRP A 113 -33.07 1.52 13.66
N HIS A 114 -32.47 1.24 14.81
CA HIS A 114 -32.96 1.74 16.12
C HIS A 114 -32.68 3.24 16.31
N SER A 115 -31.61 3.78 15.70
CA SER A 115 -31.28 5.20 15.70
C SER A 115 -31.89 5.89 14.48
N GLN A 116 -32.12 7.18 14.53
CA GLN A 116 -32.79 7.94 13.47
C GLN A 116 -34.05 7.24 12.90
N CYS A 117 -34.74 6.49 13.78
CA CYS A 117 -36.06 5.92 13.53
C CYS A 117 -37.15 6.97 13.74
N ALA A 118 -38.12 7.01 12.85
CA ALA A 118 -39.26 7.92 13.02
C ALA A 118 -40.01 7.60 14.33
N PRO A 119 -40.31 8.60 15.18
CA PRO A 119 -40.84 8.36 16.52
C PRO A 119 -42.10 7.50 16.55
N TRP A 120 -43.02 7.70 15.60
CA TRP A 120 -44.28 6.94 15.50
C TRP A 120 -44.08 5.44 15.27
N PHE A 121 -42.93 5.01 14.72
CA PHE A 121 -42.72 3.65 14.20
C PHE A 121 -42.91 2.57 15.26
N CYS A 122 -42.38 2.81 16.45
CA CYS A 122 -42.36 1.82 17.56
C CYS A 122 -43.34 2.12 18.67
N VAL A 123 -44.03 3.29 18.66
CA VAL A 123 -44.88 3.69 19.78
C VAL A 123 -46.30 4.05 19.34
N ASP A 124 -47.23 3.96 20.29
CA ASP A 124 -48.57 4.48 20.16
C ASP A 124 -48.65 6.00 20.48
N LYS A 125 -49.85 6.54 20.50
CA LYS A 125 -50.09 7.97 20.77
C LYS A 125 -49.73 8.36 22.19
N GLU A 126 -49.69 7.42 23.11
CA GLU A 126 -49.30 7.58 24.51
C GLU A 126 -47.79 7.40 24.73
N GLY A 127 -47.01 7.12 23.67
CA GLY A 127 -45.56 6.92 23.73
C GLY A 127 -45.13 5.53 24.27
N LYS A 128 -46.09 4.61 24.43
CA LYS A 128 -45.80 3.21 24.83
C LYS A 128 -45.47 2.38 23.60
N ASN A 129 -44.69 1.28 23.80
CA ASN A 129 -44.44 0.31 22.74
C ASN A 129 -45.76 -0.22 22.17
N VAL A 130 -45.85 -0.27 20.84
CA VAL A 130 -47.00 -0.89 20.15
C VAL A 130 -47.02 -2.40 20.37
N SER A 131 -48.17 -3.03 20.08
CA SER A 131 -48.26 -4.51 20.11
C SER A 131 -47.38 -5.15 19.02
N PRO A 132 -46.96 -6.42 19.22
CA PRO A 132 -46.20 -7.16 18.20
C PRO A 132 -46.85 -7.17 16.81
N ASP A 133 -48.19 -7.30 16.73
CA ASP A 133 -48.90 -7.34 15.45
C ASP A 133 -48.86 -5.97 14.73
N ILE A 134 -49.04 -4.87 15.47
CA ILE A 134 -48.88 -3.53 14.89
C ILE A 134 -47.45 -3.30 14.40
N MET A 135 -46.43 -3.74 15.17
CA MET A 135 -45.04 -3.61 14.77
C MET A 135 -44.74 -4.38 13.47
N LYS A 136 -45.21 -5.64 13.37
CA LYS A 136 -45.06 -6.45 12.15
C LYS A 136 -45.72 -5.77 10.95
N GLN A 137 -46.94 -5.23 11.14
CA GLN A 137 -47.64 -4.51 10.08
C GLN A 137 -46.86 -3.28 9.62
N ARG A 138 -46.40 -2.42 10.56
CA ARG A 138 -45.63 -1.22 10.25
C ARG A 138 -44.31 -1.52 9.57
N MET A 139 -43.59 -2.53 10.05
CA MET A 139 -42.35 -3.00 9.39
C MET A 139 -42.62 -3.48 7.97
N LYS A 140 -43.64 -4.32 7.77
CA LYS A 140 -44.00 -4.83 6.46
C LYS A 140 -44.36 -3.71 5.49
N GLU A 141 -45.22 -2.79 5.93
CA GLU A 141 -45.65 -1.64 5.11
C GLU A 141 -44.47 -0.74 4.73
N HIS A 142 -43.63 -0.36 5.72
CA HIS A 142 -42.47 0.48 5.48
C HIS A 142 -41.49 -0.18 4.46
N ILE A 143 -41.07 -1.42 4.76
CA ILE A 143 -40.11 -2.13 3.93
C ILE A 143 -40.67 -2.33 2.51
N THR A 144 -41.90 -2.82 2.39
CA THR A 144 -42.53 -3.09 1.08
C THR A 144 -42.68 -1.82 0.26
N THR A 145 -43.09 -0.72 0.88
CA THR A 145 -43.29 0.56 0.18
C THR A 145 -41.97 1.14 -0.31
N VAL A 146 -40.94 1.15 0.57
CA VAL A 146 -39.63 1.72 0.22
C VAL A 146 -38.92 0.86 -0.83
N VAL A 147 -38.88 -0.46 -0.63
CA VAL A 147 -38.18 -1.38 -1.55
C VAL A 147 -38.87 -1.40 -2.92
N ASN A 148 -40.21 -1.49 -2.99
CA ASN A 148 -40.95 -1.49 -4.24
C ASN A 148 -40.75 -0.22 -5.06
N ARG A 149 -40.62 0.95 -4.42
CA ARG A 149 -40.36 2.21 -5.14
C ARG A 149 -39.07 2.14 -5.93
N TYR A 150 -38.05 1.45 -5.45
CA TYR A 150 -36.73 1.38 -6.07
C TYR A 150 -36.41 0.00 -6.62
N LYS A 151 -37.42 -0.84 -6.81
CA LYS A 151 -37.25 -2.18 -7.37
C LYS A 151 -36.53 -2.15 -8.71
N GLY A 152 -35.45 -2.96 -8.82
CA GLY A 152 -34.58 -3.02 -9.99
C GLY A 152 -33.67 -1.80 -10.21
N ARG A 153 -33.67 -0.81 -9.28
CA ARG A 153 -32.86 0.43 -9.36
C ARG A 153 -31.82 0.51 -8.25
N ILE A 154 -32.04 -0.17 -7.14
CA ILE A 154 -31.10 -0.31 -6.01
C ILE A 154 -30.50 -1.70 -6.07
N LYS A 155 -29.17 -1.78 -6.02
CA LYS A 155 -28.43 -3.05 -6.04
C LYS A 155 -28.75 -3.93 -4.83
N GLY A 156 -28.85 -3.32 -3.66
CA GLY A 156 -29.15 -4.03 -2.42
C GLY A 156 -29.40 -3.10 -1.24
N TRP A 157 -29.89 -3.65 -0.14
CA TRP A 157 -30.36 -2.93 1.05
C TRP A 157 -29.65 -3.35 2.32
N ASP A 158 -29.22 -2.39 3.13
CA ASP A 158 -28.96 -2.60 4.54
C ASP A 158 -30.31 -2.84 5.22
N VAL A 159 -30.71 -4.13 5.32
CA VAL A 159 -32.03 -4.52 5.81
C VAL A 159 -32.18 -4.22 7.30
N VAL A 160 -31.17 -4.62 8.07
CA VAL A 160 -31.09 -4.30 9.51
C VAL A 160 -29.73 -3.71 9.82
N ASN A 161 -29.73 -2.52 10.39
CA ASN A 161 -28.54 -1.80 10.81
C ASN A 161 -28.39 -1.87 12.33
N GLU A 162 -27.16 -2.23 12.81
CA GLU A 162 -26.74 -2.17 14.22
C GLU A 162 -27.63 -2.98 15.19
N ALA A 163 -27.83 -4.24 14.88
CA ALA A 163 -28.69 -5.13 15.67
C ALA A 163 -28.06 -5.60 16.98
N VAL A 164 -26.72 -5.54 17.11
CA VAL A 164 -25.97 -6.12 18.23
C VAL A 164 -25.28 -5.02 19.02
N ALA A 165 -25.32 -5.12 20.35
CA ALA A 165 -24.62 -4.21 21.26
C ALA A 165 -23.13 -4.57 21.36
N ASP A 166 -22.31 -3.69 21.95
CA ASP A 166 -20.86 -3.86 21.99
C ASP A 166 -20.39 -5.03 22.87
N ASP A 167 -21.22 -5.46 23.82
CA ASP A 167 -20.99 -6.66 24.62
C ASP A 167 -21.34 -7.98 23.88
N GLY A 168 -21.87 -7.88 22.66
CA GLY A 168 -22.29 -9.01 21.85
C GLY A 168 -23.74 -9.47 22.11
N SER A 169 -24.47 -8.87 22.99
CA SER A 169 -25.91 -9.12 23.17
C SER A 169 -26.72 -8.46 22.03
N TYR A 170 -27.95 -8.93 21.80
CA TYR A 170 -28.87 -8.19 20.94
C TYR A 170 -29.12 -6.80 21.51
N ARG A 171 -29.03 -5.78 20.66
CA ARG A 171 -29.27 -4.41 21.10
C ARG A 171 -30.70 -4.28 21.64
N ASN A 172 -30.81 -3.74 22.86
CA ASN A 172 -32.11 -3.52 23.55
C ASN A 172 -32.89 -2.34 22.92
N SER A 173 -33.09 -2.43 21.60
CA SER A 173 -33.88 -1.49 20.81
C SER A 173 -35.40 -1.74 21.03
N ARG A 174 -36.25 -0.75 20.65
CA ARG A 174 -37.70 -0.97 20.68
C ARG A 174 -38.13 -2.11 19.75
N PHE A 175 -37.46 -2.35 18.64
CA PHE A 175 -37.73 -3.50 17.77
C PHE A 175 -37.50 -4.81 18.52
N TYR A 176 -36.39 -4.91 19.24
CA TYR A 176 -36.09 -6.08 20.06
C TYR A 176 -37.04 -6.24 21.27
N GLN A 177 -37.36 -5.14 21.94
CA GLN A 177 -38.31 -5.14 23.09
C GLN A 177 -39.68 -5.64 22.68
N ILE A 178 -40.13 -5.36 21.46
CA ILE A 178 -41.47 -5.70 20.96
C ILE A 178 -41.50 -7.09 20.32
N LEU A 179 -40.52 -7.44 19.52
CA LEU A 179 -40.51 -8.66 18.69
C LEU A 179 -39.43 -9.69 19.06
N GLY A 180 -38.55 -9.35 20.05
CA GLY A 180 -37.40 -10.22 20.31
C GLY A 180 -36.48 -10.33 19.10
N GLU A 181 -35.78 -11.45 18.96
CA GLU A 181 -34.90 -11.74 17.83
C GLU A 181 -35.64 -11.82 16.47
N GLU A 182 -36.96 -12.06 16.50
CA GLU A 182 -37.80 -12.26 15.30
C GLU A 182 -37.90 -11.04 14.39
N TYR A 183 -37.60 -9.81 14.87
CA TYR A 183 -37.66 -8.63 14.02
C TYR A 183 -36.64 -8.70 12.84
N ILE A 184 -35.50 -9.39 13.04
CA ILE A 184 -34.46 -9.51 12.00
C ILE A 184 -34.96 -10.41 10.86
N PRO A 185 -35.33 -11.71 11.07
CA PRO A 185 -35.83 -12.55 9.99
C PRO A 185 -37.09 -11.99 9.33
N LEU A 186 -37.98 -11.33 10.07
CA LEU A 186 -39.15 -10.68 9.47
C LEU A 186 -38.75 -9.54 8.53
N ALA A 187 -37.77 -8.72 8.89
CA ALA A 187 -37.27 -7.64 8.00
C ALA A 187 -36.67 -8.22 6.70
N PHE A 188 -35.85 -9.26 6.79
CA PHE A 188 -35.28 -9.95 5.63
C PHE A 188 -36.37 -10.58 4.75
N GLN A 189 -37.35 -11.23 5.34
CA GLN A 189 -38.50 -11.80 4.62
C GLN A 189 -39.26 -10.71 3.85
N TYR A 190 -39.61 -9.60 4.49
CA TYR A 190 -40.39 -8.52 3.86
C TYR A 190 -39.58 -7.83 2.73
N ALA A 191 -38.27 -7.67 2.92
CA ALA A 191 -37.41 -7.10 1.89
C ALA A 191 -37.32 -8.03 0.65
N TYR A 192 -37.14 -9.31 0.86
CA TYR A 192 -37.13 -10.33 -0.19
C TYR A 192 -38.49 -10.43 -0.93
N GLU A 193 -39.62 -10.44 -0.19
CA GLU A 193 -40.95 -10.46 -0.78
C GLU A 193 -41.21 -9.22 -1.68
N ALA A 194 -40.64 -8.06 -1.32
CA ALA A 194 -40.80 -6.82 -2.07
C ALA A 194 -39.92 -6.79 -3.33
N ASP A 195 -38.64 -7.17 -3.24
CA ASP A 195 -37.72 -7.27 -4.39
C ASP A 195 -36.79 -8.48 -4.24
N PRO A 196 -37.13 -9.61 -4.86
CA PRO A 196 -36.28 -10.82 -4.83
C PRO A 196 -34.93 -10.69 -5.54
N GLU A 197 -34.75 -9.69 -6.40
CA GLU A 197 -33.50 -9.47 -7.14
C GLU A 197 -32.51 -8.60 -6.36
N ALA A 198 -32.99 -7.72 -5.46
CA ALA A 198 -32.12 -6.89 -4.65
C ALA A 198 -31.32 -7.73 -3.65
N GLU A 199 -30.05 -7.41 -3.48
CA GLU A 199 -29.21 -8.05 -2.46
C GLU A 199 -29.61 -7.56 -1.06
N LEU A 200 -29.48 -8.45 -0.04
CA LEU A 200 -29.92 -8.20 1.33
C LEU A 200 -28.75 -8.29 2.31
N TYR A 201 -28.55 -7.24 3.12
CA TYR A 201 -27.38 -7.06 3.96
C TYR A 201 -27.72 -6.87 5.44
N LEU A 202 -26.84 -7.35 6.32
CA LEU A 202 -26.66 -6.87 7.68
C LEU A 202 -25.54 -5.83 7.70
N ASN A 203 -25.62 -4.81 8.55
CA ASN A 203 -24.60 -3.78 8.68
C ASN A 203 -24.41 -3.37 10.14
N ASP A 204 -23.15 -3.26 10.62
CA ASP A 204 -22.87 -2.78 11.98
C ASP A 204 -21.43 -2.25 12.13
N TYR A 205 -21.18 -1.46 13.17
CA TYR A 205 -19.87 -1.02 13.60
C TYR A 205 -19.25 -1.97 14.64
N GLY A 206 -17.98 -1.76 15.02
CA GLY A 206 -17.32 -2.52 16.08
C GLY A 206 -17.21 -4.02 15.82
N MET A 207 -17.29 -4.46 14.56
CA MET A 207 -17.39 -5.84 14.15
C MET A 207 -16.09 -6.66 14.34
N SER A 208 -14.99 -6.02 14.72
CA SER A 208 -13.75 -6.67 15.17
C SER A 208 -13.87 -7.26 16.57
N ASN A 209 -14.87 -6.83 17.37
CA ASN A 209 -15.12 -7.38 18.69
C ASN A 209 -15.53 -8.86 18.59
N PRO A 210 -14.83 -9.80 19.29
CA PRO A 210 -15.14 -11.24 19.21
C PRO A 210 -16.57 -11.59 19.61
N SER A 211 -17.14 -10.94 20.65
CA SER A 211 -18.51 -11.20 21.12
C SER A 211 -19.52 -10.82 20.05
N LYS A 212 -19.37 -9.63 19.48
CA LYS A 212 -20.22 -9.11 18.41
C LYS A 212 -20.11 -9.94 17.14
N ARG A 213 -18.87 -10.31 16.73
CA ARG A 213 -18.59 -11.23 15.64
C ARG A 213 -19.36 -12.54 15.78
N ASN A 214 -19.26 -13.20 16.94
CA ASN A 214 -19.92 -14.48 17.19
C ASN A 214 -21.45 -14.39 17.09
N THR A 215 -22.02 -13.31 17.58
CA THR A 215 -23.48 -13.08 17.48
C THR A 215 -23.92 -12.88 16.04
N TYR A 216 -23.17 -12.14 15.22
CA TYR A 216 -23.50 -11.98 13.80
C TYR A 216 -23.35 -13.28 13.01
N VAL A 217 -22.33 -14.09 13.30
CA VAL A 217 -22.22 -15.47 12.71
C VAL A 217 -23.45 -16.29 13.05
N LYS A 218 -23.96 -16.23 14.30
CA LYS A 218 -25.20 -16.90 14.71
C LYS A 218 -26.42 -16.38 13.93
N ILE A 219 -26.58 -15.05 13.80
CA ILE A 219 -27.69 -14.43 13.06
C ILE A 219 -27.68 -14.86 11.59
N ILE A 220 -26.52 -14.82 10.92
CA ILE A 220 -26.40 -15.24 9.52
C ILE A 220 -26.80 -16.73 9.35
N ASN A 221 -26.30 -17.58 10.23
CA ASN A 221 -26.62 -19.02 10.19
C ASN A 221 -28.11 -19.28 10.49
N ASP A 222 -28.76 -18.52 11.39
CA ASP A 222 -30.18 -18.63 11.66
C ASP A 222 -31.03 -18.21 10.45
N LEU A 223 -30.70 -17.08 9.80
CA LEU A 223 -31.37 -16.66 8.58
C LEU A 223 -31.29 -17.74 7.49
N LYS A 224 -30.10 -18.29 7.25
CA LYS A 224 -29.90 -19.37 6.28
C LYS A 224 -30.67 -20.65 6.65
N LYS A 225 -30.64 -21.05 7.92
CA LYS A 225 -31.39 -22.20 8.41
C LYS A 225 -32.91 -22.06 8.21
N ARG A 226 -33.43 -20.85 8.28
CA ARG A 226 -34.83 -20.52 7.99
C ARG A 226 -35.15 -20.44 6.49
N GLY A 227 -34.16 -20.63 5.63
CA GLY A 227 -34.29 -20.48 4.16
C GLY A 227 -34.42 -19.02 3.71
N LEU A 228 -34.04 -18.05 4.54
CA LEU A 228 -34.06 -16.64 4.22
C LEU A 228 -32.75 -16.23 3.52
N ARG A 229 -32.88 -15.39 2.50
CA ARG A 229 -31.73 -14.88 1.75
C ARG A 229 -30.97 -13.84 2.58
N ILE A 230 -29.66 -14.00 2.61
CA ILE A 230 -28.68 -12.98 3.05
C ILE A 230 -27.48 -13.08 2.13
N ASP A 231 -27.10 -11.98 1.47
CA ASP A 231 -26.04 -11.96 0.46
C ASP A 231 -24.71 -11.49 1.03
N ALA A 232 -24.72 -10.48 1.89
CA ALA A 232 -23.51 -9.95 2.47
C ALA A 232 -23.69 -9.41 3.89
N ILE A 233 -22.54 -9.21 4.56
CA ILE A 233 -22.45 -8.50 5.83
C ILE A 233 -21.53 -7.29 5.69
N GLY A 234 -22.01 -6.14 6.16
CA GLY A 234 -21.27 -4.87 6.19
C GLY A 234 -20.60 -4.65 7.53
N MET A 235 -19.27 -4.51 7.49
CA MET A 235 -18.48 -3.97 8.58
C MET A 235 -18.35 -2.47 8.32
N GLN A 236 -18.99 -1.61 9.13
CA GLN A 236 -19.01 -0.16 8.86
C GLN A 236 -17.60 0.43 8.67
N GLY A 237 -16.64 0.05 9.51
CA GLY A 237 -15.27 0.50 9.34
C GLY A 237 -15.02 1.90 9.90
N HIS A 238 -15.78 2.36 10.90
CA HIS A 238 -15.44 3.52 11.70
C HIS A 238 -14.25 3.21 12.61
N MET A 239 -13.09 3.76 12.28
CA MET A 239 -11.81 3.42 12.89
C MET A 239 -11.15 4.63 13.55
N GLY A 240 -10.17 4.36 14.40
CA GLY A 240 -9.26 5.35 14.99
C GLY A 240 -7.80 4.96 14.81
N MET A 241 -6.92 5.79 15.35
CA MET A 241 -5.47 5.58 15.24
C MET A 241 -4.99 4.31 15.97
N ASP A 242 -5.69 3.89 17.01
CA ASP A 242 -5.37 2.79 17.92
C ASP A 242 -6.38 1.64 17.90
N TYR A 243 -7.46 1.79 17.18
CA TYR A 243 -8.49 0.76 17.04
C TYR A 243 -9.10 0.72 15.62
N PRO A 244 -9.66 -0.42 15.20
CA PRO A 244 -9.53 -1.75 15.78
C PRO A 244 -8.11 -2.31 15.61
N ASN A 245 -7.78 -3.39 16.36
CA ASN A 245 -6.61 -4.22 16.04
C ASN A 245 -6.82 -4.88 14.68
N ILE A 246 -5.81 -4.83 13.78
CA ILE A 246 -5.95 -5.27 12.39
C ILE A 246 -6.11 -6.79 12.27
N GLU A 247 -5.44 -7.57 13.14
CA GLU A 247 -5.54 -9.02 13.17
C GLU A 247 -6.92 -9.47 13.65
N GLU A 248 -7.50 -8.80 14.66
CA GLU A 248 -8.87 -9.08 15.12
C GLU A 248 -9.91 -8.68 14.07
N PHE A 249 -9.65 -7.61 13.33
CA PHE A 249 -10.50 -7.22 12.21
C PHE A 249 -10.48 -8.27 11.10
N GLU A 250 -9.29 -8.76 10.73
CA GLU A 250 -9.12 -9.84 9.76
C GLU A 250 -9.79 -11.15 10.22
N LYS A 251 -9.66 -11.53 11.49
CA LYS A 251 -10.37 -12.69 12.06
C LYS A 251 -11.88 -12.57 11.89
N SER A 252 -12.43 -11.38 12.02
CA SER A 252 -13.87 -11.14 11.81
C SER A 252 -14.24 -11.28 10.33
N MET A 253 -13.44 -10.71 9.42
CA MET A 253 -13.64 -10.89 7.98
C MET A 253 -13.69 -12.38 7.61
N LEU A 254 -12.72 -13.18 8.07
CA LEU A 254 -12.65 -14.61 7.79
C LEU A 254 -13.82 -15.40 8.43
N ALA A 255 -14.23 -15.05 9.66
CA ALA A 255 -15.36 -15.66 10.32
C ALA A 255 -16.67 -15.42 9.57
N PHE A 256 -16.91 -14.21 9.09
CA PHE A 256 -18.10 -13.90 8.28
C PHE A 256 -18.03 -14.58 6.91
N ALA A 257 -16.90 -14.51 6.21
CA ALA A 257 -16.71 -15.20 4.92
C ALA A 257 -16.95 -16.70 5.03
N SER A 258 -16.56 -17.35 6.14
CA SER A 258 -16.78 -18.77 6.37
C SER A 258 -18.26 -19.16 6.44
N THR A 259 -19.16 -18.22 6.70
CA THR A 259 -20.62 -18.47 6.62
C THR A 259 -21.14 -18.49 5.18
N GLY A 260 -20.29 -18.17 4.19
CA GLY A 260 -20.64 -18.14 2.76
C GLY A 260 -21.43 -16.89 2.34
N VAL A 261 -21.31 -15.78 3.08
CA VAL A 261 -21.79 -14.45 2.65
C VAL A 261 -20.61 -13.61 2.14
N LYS A 262 -20.89 -12.63 1.29
CA LYS A 262 -19.89 -11.65 0.88
C LYS A 262 -19.60 -10.64 1.98
N LEU A 263 -18.42 -10.04 1.94
CA LEU A 263 -18.00 -9.01 2.87
C LEU A 263 -18.12 -7.62 2.24
N MET A 264 -18.45 -6.64 3.05
CA MET A 264 -18.44 -5.25 2.66
C MET A 264 -17.81 -4.40 3.76
N ILE A 265 -17.05 -3.38 3.35
CA ILE A 265 -16.71 -2.25 4.22
C ILE A 265 -17.63 -1.11 3.79
N THR A 266 -18.52 -0.68 4.68
CA THR A 266 -19.69 0.09 4.26
C THR A 266 -19.61 1.58 4.58
N GLU A 267 -18.78 1.97 5.54
CA GLU A 267 -18.72 3.35 6.08
C GLU A 267 -17.28 3.73 6.46
N TRP A 268 -16.32 3.30 5.64
CA TRP A 268 -14.90 3.39 5.98
C TRP A 268 -14.43 4.83 6.18
N GLU A 269 -13.90 5.07 7.35
CA GLU A 269 -13.22 6.30 7.74
C GLU A 269 -12.31 6.03 8.94
N MET A 270 -11.28 6.86 9.14
CA MET A 270 -10.35 6.71 10.26
C MET A 270 -10.14 8.05 10.97
N SER A 271 -10.64 8.16 12.18
CA SER A 271 -10.43 9.31 13.05
C SER A 271 -8.95 9.52 13.33
N ALA A 272 -8.42 10.72 13.03
CA ALA A 272 -7.05 11.08 13.36
C ALA A 272 -6.92 11.74 14.74
N LEU A 273 -8.04 12.08 15.34
CA LEU A 273 -8.13 12.74 16.65
C LEU A 273 -8.52 11.74 17.75
N PRO A 274 -8.23 12.07 19.02
CA PRO A 274 -8.62 11.23 20.15
C PRO A 274 -10.13 10.92 20.13
N THR A 275 -10.47 9.67 20.36
CA THR A 275 -11.85 9.20 20.42
C THR A 275 -12.37 9.36 21.86
N VAL A 276 -13.61 9.81 21.98
CA VAL A 276 -14.27 9.99 23.30
C VAL A 276 -15.02 8.72 23.68
N HIS A 277 -15.50 7.99 22.66
CA HIS A 277 -16.18 6.71 22.78
C HIS A 277 -15.72 5.76 21.67
N GLU A 278 -15.62 4.50 21.99
CA GLU A 278 -15.46 3.45 20.97
C GLU A 278 -16.78 3.33 20.19
N GLY A 279 -16.71 3.47 18.88
CA GLY A 279 -17.86 3.33 17.99
C GLY A 279 -18.43 4.65 17.44
N ALA A 280 -19.53 4.53 16.71
CA ALA A 280 -20.19 5.63 15.99
C ALA A 280 -21.52 6.04 16.63
N ASN A 281 -21.61 6.00 17.95
CA ASN A 281 -22.86 6.38 18.64
C ASN A 281 -23.08 7.89 18.58
N ILE A 282 -23.98 8.35 17.71
CA ILE A 282 -24.27 9.76 17.46
C ILE A 282 -25.15 10.42 18.57
N SER A 283 -25.66 9.64 19.52
CA SER A 283 -26.48 10.18 20.62
C SER A 283 -25.66 10.76 21.78
N ASP A 284 -24.36 10.43 21.84
CA ASP A 284 -23.50 10.84 22.93
C ASP A 284 -22.79 12.16 22.59
N THR A 285 -23.11 13.20 23.36
CA THR A 285 -22.45 14.51 23.28
C THR A 285 -21.56 14.71 24.49
N VAL A 286 -20.35 15.20 24.27
CA VAL A 286 -19.36 15.49 25.32
C VAL A 286 -19.10 16.99 25.35
N ALA A 287 -18.92 17.56 26.53
CA ALA A 287 -18.53 18.96 26.65
C ALA A 287 -17.20 19.24 25.91
N PHE A 288 -17.13 20.38 25.23
CA PHE A 288 -15.95 20.79 24.51
C PHE A 288 -14.75 20.85 25.46
N LYS A 289 -13.66 20.16 25.08
CA LYS A 289 -12.35 20.24 25.73
C LYS A 289 -11.29 20.43 24.66
N ALA A 290 -10.32 21.30 24.90
CA ALA A 290 -9.20 21.55 23.96
C ALA A 290 -8.46 20.25 23.58
N ALA A 291 -8.36 19.30 24.50
CA ALA A 291 -7.77 17.97 24.25
C ALA A 291 -8.54 17.15 23.18
N MET A 292 -9.80 17.45 22.92
CA MET A 292 -10.61 16.74 21.91
C MET A 292 -10.47 17.32 20.50
N ASN A 293 -9.82 18.47 20.36
CA ASN A 293 -9.53 19.11 19.08
C ASN A 293 -8.06 19.60 19.06
N PRO A 294 -7.09 18.70 19.19
CA PRO A 294 -5.68 19.07 19.33
C PRO A 294 -5.08 19.68 18.06
N TYR A 295 -5.73 19.52 16.92
CA TYR A 295 -5.20 19.96 15.61
C TYR A 295 -6.24 20.79 14.84
N PRO A 296 -6.64 21.99 15.34
CA PRO A 296 -7.73 22.77 14.74
C PRO A 296 -7.38 23.35 13.36
N ASP A 297 -6.12 23.54 13.04
CA ASP A 297 -5.69 24.17 11.79
C ASP A 297 -5.22 23.15 10.76
N ALA A 298 -4.33 22.24 11.13
CA ALA A 298 -3.80 21.19 10.26
C ALA A 298 -3.32 19.99 11.09
N LEU A 299 -3.39 18.80 10.51
CA LEU A 299 -2.85 17.59 11.10
C LEU A 299 -1.32 17.63 11.07
N PRO A 300 -0.60 17.46 12.21
CA PRO A 300 0.86 17.39 12.21
C PRO A 300 1.41 16.28 11.31
N ASP A 301 2.55 16.50 10.68
CA ASP A 301 3.16 15.53 9.76
C ASP A 301 3.41 14.17 10.40
N SER A 302 3.82 14.11 11.67
CA SER A 302 4.01 12.87 12.41
C SER A 302 2.74 12.07 12.55
N VAL A 303 1.62 12.73 12.89
CA VAL A 303 0.29 12.10 13.01
C VAL A 303 -0.23 11.70 11.64
N SER A 304 -0.06 12.58 10.63
CA SER A 304 -0.43 12.30 9.24
C SER A 304 0.28 11.06 8.70
N LYS A 305 1.57 10.87 8.98
CA LYS A 305 2.34 9.68 8.56
C LYS A 305 1.76 8.39 9.16
N ILE A 306 1.48 8.37 10.46
CA ILE A 306 0.89 7.21 11.15
C ILE A 306 -0.50 6.92 10.58
N TRP A 307 -1.32 7.95 10.40
CA TRP A 307 -2.66 7.83 9.83
C TRP A 307 -2.62 7.20 8.41
N ASN A 308 -1.78 7.73 7.53
CA ASN A 308 -1.65 7.22 6.16
C ASN A 308 -1.15 5.77 6.11
N ALA A 309 -0.17 5.41 6.96
CA ALA A 309 0.33 4.04 7.04
C ALA A 309 -0.77 3.06 7.50
N ARG A 310 -1.57 3.46 8.48
CA ARG A 310 -2.66 2.63 8.99
C ARG A 310 -3.81 2.49 7.98
N MET A 311 -4.20 3.58 7.30
CA MET A 311 -5.19 3.52 6.21
C MET A 311 -4.73 2.58 5.10
N LYS A 312 -3.46 2.66 4.71
CA LYS A 312 -2.88 1.75 3.73
C LYS A 312 -2.93 0.29 4.19
N ALA A 313 -2.59 0.00 5.44
CA ALA A 313 -2.61 -1.36 5.99
C ALA A 313 -4.01 -1.99 5.94
N PHE A 314 -5.06 -1.23 6.28
CA PHE A 314 -6.44 -1.71 6.14
C PHE A 314 -6.85 -1.87 4.68
N PHE A 315 -6.46 -0.94 3.80
CA PHE A 315 -6.77 -1.08 2.39
C PHE A 315 -6.09 -2.31 1.75
N ASP A 316 -4.82 -2.55 2.09
CA ASP A 316 -4.08 -3.74 1.66
C ASP A 316 -4.77 -5.03 2.17
N LEU A 317 -5.33 -5.01 3.39
CA LEU A 317 -6.13 -6.11 3.93
C LEU A 317 -7.40 -6.36 3.11
N PHE A 318 -8.11 -5.30 2.68
CA PHE A 318 -9.30 -5.44 1.84
C PHE A 318 -8.94 -6.02 0.47
N VAL A 319 -7.83 -5.58 -0.13
CA VAL A 319 -7.32 -6.12 -1.40
C VAL A 319 -6.87 -7.57 -1.25
N LYS A 320 -6.25 -7.94 -0.13
CA LYS A 320 -5.83 -9.32 0.18
C LYS A 320 -7.01 -10.30 0.14
N HIS A 321 -8.18 -9.87 0.57
CA HIS A 321 -9.41 -10.68 0.64
C HIS A 321 -10.44 -10.30 -0.44
N ALA A 322 -9.97 -9.78 -1.59
CA ALA A 322 -10.84 -9.31 -2.67
C ALA A 322 -11.78 -10.40 -3.23
N ASP A 323 -11.40 -11.67 -3.13
CA ASP A 323 -12.19 -12.83 -3.58
C ASP A 323 -13.53 -12.99 -2.83
N VAL A 324 -13.60 -12.53 -1.59
CA VAL A 324 -14.81 -12.54 -0.75
C VAL A 324 -15.43 -11.15 -0.54
N MET A 325 -14.74 -10.09 -0.96
CA MET A 325 -15.24 -8.71 -0.85
C MET A 325 -16.24 -8.37 -1.98
N ASP A 326 -17.33 -7.69 -1.65
CA ASP A 326 -18.24 -7.10 -2.64
C ASP A 326 -17.99 -5.60 -2.83
N ARG A 327 -17.71 -4.89 -1.75
CA ARG A 327 -17.68 -3.43 -1.76
C ARG A 327 -16.80 -2.84 -0.66
N VAL A 328 -16.10 -1.73 -1.00
CA VAL A 328 -15.48 -0.82 -0.03
C VAL A 328 -16.03 0.59 -0.23
N THR A 329 -16.77 1.11 0.74
CA THR A 329 -17.43 2.41 0.70
C THR A 329 -16.86 3.32 1.77
N VAL A 330 -16.45 4.54 1.39
CA VAL A 330 -16.03 5.59 2.33
C VAL A 330 -17.22 6.44 2.75
N TRP A 331 -17.24 6.89 4.03
CA TRP A 331 -18.38 7.61 4.61
C TRP A 331 -18.25 9.11 4.44
N GLY A 332 -18.10 9.56 3.21
CA GLY A 332 -18.02 10.97 2.80
C GLY A 332 -16.98 11.19 1.70
N VAL A 333 -17.06 12.35 1.03
CA VAL A 333 -16.20 12.67 -0.13
C VAL A 333 -14.87 13.24 0.30
N SER A 334 -14.86 14.19 1.23
CA SER A 334 -13.65 14.88 1.71
C SER A 334 -13.75 15.18 3.20
N ASP A 335 -12.61 15.43 3.86
CA ASP A 335 -12.57 15.79 5.28
C ASP A 335 -13.49 16.97 5.62
N GLY A 336 -13.76 17.84 4.64
CA GLY A 336 -14.70 18.96 4.81
C GLY A 336 -16.15 18.55 5.01
N ASP A 337 -16.52 17.39 4.46
CA ASP A 337 -17.90 16.86 4.47
C ASP A 337 -18.13 15.81 5.57
N SER A 338 -17.11 15.45 6.35
CA SER A 338 -17.25 14.41 7.37
C SER A 338 -18.27 14.80 8.43
N TRP A 339 -19.16 13.86 8.78
CA TRP A 339 -20.12 13.98 9.87
C TRP A 339 -19.46 14.15 11.25
N LYS A 340 -18.17 13.79 11.36
CA LYS A 340 -17.37 13.97 12.58
C LYS A 340 -16.89 15.40 12.79
N ASN A 341 -17.05 16.28 11.82
CA ASN A 341 -16.86 17.71 12.05
C ASN A 341 -17.95 18.21 13.00
N ASP A 342 -17.58 19.03 13.98
CA ASP A 342 -18.46 19.51 15.04
C ASP A 342 -19.07 18.40 15.95
N PHE A 343 -18.58 17.16 15.84
CA PHE A 343 -19.07 16.03 16.63
C PHE A 343 -17.88 15.20 17.20
N PRO A 344 -17.94 14.70 18.45
CA PRO A 344 -19.01 14.93 19.45
C PRO A 344 -18.96 16.31 20.12
N VAL A 345 -17.96 17.14 19.80
CA VAL A 345 -17.77 18.50 20.34
C VAL A 345 -17.77 19.54 19.24
N LYS A 346 -18.55 20.62 19.45
CA LYS A 346 -18.63 21.74 18.51
C LYS A 346 -17.26 22.39 18.29
N GLY A 347 -16.92 22.72 17.05
CA GLY A 347 -15.65 23.31 16.64
C GLY A 347 -14.56 22.27 16.31
N ARG A 348 -14.81 20.97 16.54
CA ARG A 348 -13.88 19.89 16.15
C ARG A 348 -13.75 19.83 14.65
N LYS A 349 -12.50 19.73 14.15
CA LYS A 349 -12.18 19.51 12.73
C LYS A 349 -11.49 18.15 12.61
N GLU A 350 -12.17 17.20 12.01
CA GLU A 350 -11.69 15.83 11.85
C GLU A 350 -11.02 15.61 10.48
N TYR A 351 -10.18 14.58 10.35
CA TYR A 351 -9.38 14.28 9.15
C TYR A 351 -9.56 12.81 8.69
N PRO A 352 -10.80 12.27 8.57
CA PRO A 352 -10.98 10.81 8.53
C PRO A 352 -11.01 10.22 7.12
N LEU A 353 -11.10 11.03 6.05
CA LEU A 353 -11.45 10.56 4.71
C LEU A 353 -10.23 10.51 3.76
N LEU A 354 -10.45 9.97 2.55
CA LEU A 354 -9.41 9.77 1.53
C LEU A 354 -8.89 11.08 0.93
N PHE A 355 -9.76 12.09 0.86
CA PHE A 355 -9.44 13.41 0.32
C PHE A 355 -9.48 14.45 1.44
N ASP A 356 -8.54 15.37 1.39
CA ASP A 356 -8.47 16.48 2.35
C ASP A 356 -9.58 17.52 2.12
N ARG A 357 -9.63 18.58 2.97
CA ARG A 357 -10.61 19.67 2.85
C ARG A 357 -10.50 20.46 1.55
N ASN A 358 -9.37 20.39 0.85
CA ASN A 358 -9.12 21.01 -0.45
C ASN A 358 -9.40 20.04 -1.60
N HIS A 359 -10.03 18.89 -1.34
CA HIS A 359 -10.33 17.84 -2.30
C HIS A 359 -9.07 17.21 -2.96
N GLN A 360 -7.90 17.29 -2.27
CA GLN A 360 -6.68 16.65 -2.73
C GLN A 360 -6.56 15.25 -2.13
N PRO A 361 -6.12 14.26 -2.92
CA PRO A 361 -5.90 12.91 -2.39
C PRO A 361 -4.81 12.95 -1.32
N LYS A 362 -5.03 12.28 -0.20
CA LYS A 362 -4.02 12.14 0.86
C LYS A 362 -2.85 11.26 0.41
N PRO A 363 -1.68 11.32 1.07
CA PRO A 363 -0.46 10.67 0.59
C PRO A 363 -0.61 9.19 0.23
N PHE A 364 -1.23 8.36 1.10
CA PHE A 364 -1.42 6.94 0.81
C PHE A 364 -2.28 6.71 -0.43
N LEU A 365 -3.31 7.54 -0.66
CA LEU A 365 -4.17 7.42 -1.82
C LEU A 365 -3.43 7.82 -3.11
N ARG A 366 -2.59 8.86 -3.06
CA ARG A 366 -1.71 9.21 -4.20
C ARG A 366 -0.77 8.07 -4.55
N GLU A 367 -0.23 7.40 -3.53
CA GLU A 367 0.62 6.22 -3.72
C GLU A 367 -0.16 5.08 -4.38
N LEU A 368 -1.35 4.73 -3.87
CA LEU A 368 -2.21 3.68 -4.43
C LEU A 368 -2.62 3.94 -5.89
N LEU A 369 -2.88 5.19 -6.24
CA LEU A 369 -3.35 5.59 -7.57
C LEU A 369 -2.23 5.99 -8.53
N SER A 370 -0.97 5.93 -8.09
CA SER A 370 0.15 6.19 -8.99
C SER A 370 0.21 5.10 -10.06
N PRO A 371 0.59 5.43 -11.31
CA PRO A 371 0.71 4.44 -12.37
C PRO A 371 1.61 3.24 -12.03
N LYS A 372 2.46 3.36 -11.01
CA LYS A 372 3.31 2.28 -10.48
C LYS A 372 2.52 1.22 -9.71
N ASN A 373 1.39 1.57 -9.11
CA ASN A 373 0.56 0.65 -8.31
C ASN A 373 -0.66 0.10 -9.06
N ALA A 374 -1.03 0.70 -10.20
CA ALA A 374 -2.15 0.28 -11.02
C ALA A 374 -1.93 -1.03 -11.79
N THR A 375 -0.77 -1.65 -11.63
CA THR A 375 -0.36 -2.81 -12.42
C THR A 375 0.11 -3.98 -11.56
N PHE A 376 -0.57 -4.27 -10.45
CA PHE A 376 -0.28 -5.50 -9.70
C PHE A 376 -0.55 -6.78 -10.54
N ASP A 377 -1.43 -6.70 -11.56
CA ASP A 377 -1.71 -7.83 -12.47
C ASP A 377 -1.18 -7.65 -13.90
N ASN A 378 -0.63 -6.46 -14.28
CA ASN A 378 -0.13 -6.19 -15.63
C ASN A 378 1.10 -5.30 -15.64
N PHE A 379 2.17 -5.71 -14.96
CA PHE A 379 3.47 -5.08 -15.17
C PHE A 379 4.08 -5.58 -16.49
N THR A 380 3.62 -5.01 -17.60
CA THR A 380 4.40 -5.02 -18.84
C THR A 380 5.47 -3.96 -18.66
N TYR A 381 6.69 -4.38 -18.41
CA TYR A 381 7.85 -3.53 -18.53
C TYR A 381 8.05 -3.27 -20.03
N SER A 382 7.45 -2.21 -20.54
CA SER A 382 7.84 -1.69 -21.85
C SER A 382 9.11 -0.87 -21.63
N VAL A 383 10.24 -1.46 -21.95
CA VAL A 383 11.42 -0.70 -22.32
C VAL A 383 11.09 -0.07 -23.68
N GLU A 384 10.47 1.09 -23.68
CA GLU A 384 10.42 1.91 -24.87
C GLU A 384 11.80 2.53 -25.05
N ASN A 385 12.36 2.17 -26.22
CA ASN A 385 13.58 2.63 -26.85
C ASN A 385 14.85 1.87 -26.45
N ASP A 386 15.09 0.73 -27.12
CA ASP A 386 16.19 0.69 -28.07
C ASP A 386 16.01 -0.53 -28.98
N THR A 387 15.87 -0.21 -30.28
CA THR A 387 16.11 -1.05 -31.47
C THR A 387 15.68 -2.52 -31.37
N GLU A 388 14.62 -2.81 -32.12
CA GLU A 388 14.30 -4.15 -32.59
C GLU A 388 15.55 -4.93 -32.98
N SER A 389 15.88 -5.93 -32.21
CA SER A 389 16.59 -7.08 -32.71
C SER A 389 16.16 -8.31 -31.90
N ASN A 390 15.25 -9.09 -32.50
CA ASN A 390 15.05 -10.52 -32.32
C ASN A 390 15.18 -11.09 -30.90
N ILE A 391 14.10 -10.98 -30.12
CA ILE A 391 13.78 -11.98 -29.11
C ILE A 391 12.70 -12.87 -29.72
N GLN A 392 13.13 -14.00 -30.30
CA GLN A 392 12.23 -15.08 -30.64
C GLN A 392 11.42 -15.47 -29.40
N ASN A 393 10.11 -15.56 -29.60
CA ASN A 393 9.17 -16.12 -28.65
C ASN A 393 9.59 -17.53 -28.24
N ASP A 394 10.21 -17.66 -27.08
CA ASP A 394 10.31 -18.94 -26.42
C ASP A 394 9.07 -19.10 -25.54
N SER A 395 8.11 -19.82 -26.08
CA SER A 395 6.86 -20.19 -25.45
C SER A 395 7.07 -21.33 -24.45
N THR A 396 7.76 -21.03 -23.35
CA THR A 396 7.76 -21.88 -22.16
C THR A 396 7.26 -21.06 -20.99
N SER A 397 6.21 -21.50 -20.36
CA SER A 397 5.48 -20.98 -19.21
C SER A 397 6.41 -20.50 -18.08
N GLY A 398 6.82 -19.23 -18.11
CA GLY A 398 7.59 -18.63 -17.05
C GLY A 398 6.78 -17.59 -16.32
N SER A 399 6.43 -17.84 -15.07
CA SER A 399 5.86 -16.86 -14.16
C SER A 399 6.73 -15.58 -14.12
N ARG A 400 6.08 -14.42 -14.14
CA ARG A 400 6.78 -13.12 -14.00
C ARG A 400 7.37 -12.98 -12.59
N PRO A 401 8.51 -12.26 -12.41
CA PRO A 401 9.02 -11.98 -11.08
C PRO A 401 8.00 -11.18 -10.26
N VAL A 402 7.77 -11.64 -9.04
CA VAL A 402 6.89 -10.98 -8.06
C VAL A 402 7.73 -9.97 -7.26
N ASN A 403 7.23 -8.76 -7.05
CA ASN A 403 7.85 -7.78 -6.16
C ASN A 403 7.04 -7.69 -4.85
N PRO A 404 7.68 -7.74 -3.66
CA PRO A 404 9.12 -7.92 -3.46
C PRO A 404 9.56 -9.35 -3.79
N LEU A 405 10.79 -9.49 -4.35
CA LEU A 405 11.39 -10.80 -4.61
C LEU A 405 11.61 -11.60 -3.32
N LEU A 406 11.94 -10.90 -2.23
CA LEU A 406 12.09 -11.43 -0.88
C LEU A 406 11.17 -10.63 0.05
N PRO A 407 10.00 -11.15 0.43
CA PRO A 407 9.13 -10.47 1.39
C PRO A 407 9.73 -10.55 2.80
N GLY A 408 9.87 -9.39 3.47
CA GLY A 408 10.46 -9.30 4.80
C GLY A 408 11.46 -8.15 4.94
N CYS A 409 12.28 -8.19 6.01
CA CYS A 409 13.33 -7.22 6.27
C CYS A 409 14.67 -7.77 5.78
N TYR A 410 15.05 -7.45 4.56
CA TYR A 410 16.31 -7.84 3.92
C TYR A 410 17.02 -6.59 3.38
N PRO A 411 17.57 -5.72 4.25
CA PRO A 411 18.21 -4.47 3.84
C PRO A 411 19.58 -4.69 3.21
N ASP A 412 20.06 -3.65 2.54
CA ASP A 412 21.40 -3.54 1.98
C ASP A 412 21.79 -4.75 1.09
N PRO A 413 21.01 -5.03 0.03
CA PRO A 413 21.25 -6.20 -0.80
C PRO A 413 22.49 -6.01 -1.67
N SER A 414 23.37 -7.02 -1.70
CA SER A 414 24.43 -7.18 -2.69
C SER A 414 24.25 -8.48 -3.45
N ILE A 415 24.55 -8.45 -4.76
CA ILE A 415 24.37 -9.58 -5.66
C ILE A 415 25.64 -9.83 -6.47
N CYS A 416 26.00 -11.10 -6.66
CA CYS A 416 27.02 -11.49 -7.64
C CYS A 416 26.53 -12.62 -8.54
N ARG A 417 27.20 -12.75 -9.70
CA ARG A 417 26.99 -13.83 -10.65
C ARG A 417 28.27 -14.65 -10.84
N ALA A 418 28.12 -15.98 -10.81
CA ALA A 418 29.18 -16.89 -11.21
C ALA A 418 28.59 -17.95 -12.15
N GLY A 419 28.97 -17.91 -13.41
CA GLY A 419 28.38 -18.77 -14.44
C GLY A 419 26.87 -18.48 -14.63
N ASN A 420 26.04 -19.48 -14.37
CA ASN A 420 24.57 -19.37 -14.42
C ASN A 420 23.94 -19.13 -13.06
N ASP A 421 24.72 -19.11 -12.00
CA ASP A 421 24.23 -18.94 -10.63
C ASP A 421 24.31 -17.47 -10.21
N TYR A 422 23.29 -17.01 -9.49
CA TYR A 422 23.22 -15.71 -8.85
C TYR A 422 23.13 -15.91 -7.34
N TYR A 423 23.90 -15.16 -6.59
CA TYR A 423 23.92 -15.17 -5.14
C TYR A 423 23.62 -13.76 -4.62
N LEU A 424 22.81 -13.67 -3.58
CA LEU A 424 22.42 -12.41 -2.97
C LEU A 424 22.58 -12.50 -1.46
N VAL A 425 23.08 -11.43 -0.85
CA VAL A 425 23.28 -11.29 0.60
C VAL A 425 22.63 -10.01 1.12
N ASN A 426 22.34 -9.97 2.43
CA ASN A 426 21.72 -8.83 3.10
C ASN A 426 22.33 -8.58 4.48
N SER A 427 22.19 -7.35 5.00
CA SER A 427 22.50 -7.04 6.38
C SER A 427 21.70 -7.88 7.37
N SER A 428 22.34 -8.25 8.48
CA SER A 428 21.69 -9.01 9.56
C SER A 428 21.70 -8.31 10.91
N PHE A 429 22.37 -7.16 11.02
CA PHE A 429 22.47 -6.41 12.27
C PHE A 429 22.91 -7.28 13.46
N ALA A 430 22.22 -7.20 14.60
CA ALA A 430 22.49 -8.00 15.80
C ALA A 430 21.93 -9.43 15.75
N PHE A 431 21.28 -9.83 14.64
CA PHE A 431 20.68 -11.16 14.53
C PHE A 431 21.71 -12.23 14.15
N TYR A 432 21.64 -13.37 14.84
CA TYR A 432 22.43 -14.57 14.56
C TYR A 432 21.52 -15.73 14.12
N PRO A 433 21.88 -16.54 13.11
CA PRO A 433 23.09 -16.43 12.27
C PRO A 433 23.11 -15.19 11.40
N GLY A 434 24.32 -14.70 11.03
CA GLY A 434 24.49 -13.44 10.30
C GLY A 434 24.60 -13.62 8.79
N ILE A 435 24.18 -12.60 8.07
CA ILE A 435 24.20 -12.48 6.59
C ILE A 435 23.44 -13.63 5.92
N PRO A 436 22.11 -13.53 5.75
CA PRO A 436 21.36 -14.50 4.95
C PRO A 436 21.88 -14.50 3.52
N ILE A 437 22.02 -15.70 2.93
CA ILE A 437 22.45 -15.88 1.54
C ILE A 437 21.39 -16.61 0.74
N TRP A 438 21.11 -16.11 -0.45
CA TRP A 438 20.11 -16.60 -1.37
C TRP A 438 20.73 -16.98 -2.70
N HIS A 439 20.10 -17.94 -3.39
CA HIS A 439 20.55 -18.43 -4.69
C HIS A 439 19.40 -18.39 -5.70
N SER A 440 19.74 -18.06 -6.95
CA SER A 440 18.84 -18.13 -8.09
C SER A 440 19.61 -18.46 -9.37
N THR A 441 18.94 -19.09 -10.34
CA THR A 441 19.46 -19.30 -11.70
C THR A 441 18.78 -18.42 -12.76
N ASN A 442 17.71 -17.71 -12.37
CA ASN A 442 16.85 -16.95 -13.29
C ASN A 442 16.49 -15.54 -12.80
N LEU A 443 17.00 -15.13 -11.62
CA LEU A 443 16.70 -13.84 -10.97
C LEU A 443 15.24 -13.63 -10.56
N LYS A 444 14.41 -14.68 -10.64
CA LYS A 444 12.99 -14.65 -10.30
C LYS A 444 12.71 -15.49 -9.08
N ASP A 445 13.18 -16.71 -9.11
CA ASP A 445 12.98 -17.70 -8.06
C ASP A 445 14.23 -17.75 -7.19
N TRP A 446 14.09 -17.37 -5.93
CA TRP A 446 15.17 -17.31 -4.96
C TRP A 446 14.97 -18.32 -3.85
N THR A 447 16.01 -19.07 -3.54
CA THR A 447 16.02 -20.03 -2.44
C THR A 447 17.10 -19.64 -1.44
N GLN A 448 16.74 -19.54 -0.17
CA GLN A 448 17.70 -19.30 0.89
C GLN A 448 18.59 -20.52 1.06
N LEU A 449 19.91 -20.33 0.97
CA LEU A 449 20.91 -21.39 1.18
C LEU A 449 21.28 -21.54 2.66
N GLY A 450 21.01 -20.52 3.47
CA GLY A 450 21.40 -20.43 4.87
C GLY A 450 22.02 -19.07 5.19
N TYR A 451 23.15 -19.08 5.87
CA TYR A 451 23.81 -17.88 6.35
C TYR A 451 25.34 -17.96 6.12
N VAL A 452 25.94 -16.83 5.78
CA VAL A 452 27.38 -16.70 5.60
C VAL A 452 28.14 -16.83 6.91
N LEU A 453 27.64 -16.15 7.97
CA LEU A 453 28.23 -16.15 9.31
C LEU A 453 27.38 -17.07 10.21
N ASN A 454 27.68 -18.36 10.14
CA ASN A 454 26.88 -19.39 10.80
C ASN A 454 27.58 -20.07 12.00
N ARG A 455 28.80 -19.63 12.34
CA ARG A 455 29.55 -20.10 13.51
C ARG A 455 29.84 -18.95 14.48
N PRO A 456 29.74 -19.16 15.80
CA PRO A 456 30.04 -18.11 16.79
C PRO A 456 31.45 -17.51 16.63
N SER A 457 32.42 -18.30 16.17
CA SER A 457 33.81 -17.84 15.92
C SER A 457 33.93 -16.79 14.82
N GLN A 458 32.94 -16.71 13.92
CA GLN A 458 32.91 -15.74 12.81
C GLN A 458 32.30 -14.39 13.21
N LEU A 459 31.56 -14.33 14.32
CA LEU A 459 30.81 -13.17 14.78
C LEU A 459 31.27 -12.75 16.17
N PRO A 460 32.19 -11.78 16.29
CA PRO A 460 32.61 -11.24 17.59
C PRO A 460 31.54 -10.28 18.16
N LEU A 461 30.29 -10.71 18.19
CA LEU A 461 29.19 -9.93 18.75
C LEU A 461 29.28 -9.97 20.29
N LYS A 462 29.16 -8.80 20.91
CA LYS A 462 29.15 -8.65 22.36
C LYS A 462 27.72 -8.73 22.89
N ASP A 463 27.57 -9.23 24.10
CA ASP A 463 26.28 -9.19 24.80
C ASP A 463 25.78 -7.74 24.97
N GLY A 464 24.48 -7.54 24.83
CA GLY A 464 23.86 -6.23 25.05
C GLY A 464 23.92 -5.27 23.82
N LEU A 465 24.20 -5.78 22.64
CA LEU A 465 24.11 -4.97 21.40
C LEU A 465 22.73 -4.39 21.19
N ARG A 466 22.67 -3.14 20.70
CA ARG A 466 21.43 -2.59 20.15
C ARG A 466 21.00 -3.40 18.92
N ILE A 467 19.71 -3.59 18.71
CA ILE A 467 19.16 -4.39 17.60
C ILE A 467 19.66 -3.90 16.24
N SER A 468 19.85 -2.59 16.10
CA SER A 468 20.38 -1.94 14.89
C SER A 468 21.91 -1.85 14.83
N GLY A 469 22.64 -2.51 15.74
CA GLY A 469 24.09 -2.66 15.69
C GLY A 469 24.51 -3.97 14.99
N GLY A 470 25.76 -4.39 15.12
CA GLY A 470 26.27 -5.66 14.60
C GLY A 470 26.70 -5.59 13.14
N ILE A 471 26.14 -6.42 12.26
CA ILE A 471 26.60 -6.62 10.87
C ILE A 471 25.84 -5.73 9.90
N TYR A 472 26.57 -4.81 9.24
CA TYR A 472 26.07 -3.85 8.25
C TYR A 472 26.41 -4.30 6.85
N ALA A 473 25.79 -3.68 5.86
CA ALA A 473 25.89 -3.81 4.40
C ALA A 473 26.98 -4.78 3.88
N PRO A 474 26.66 -6.07 3.69
CA PRO A 474 27.59 -7.01 3.12
C PRO A 474 27.69 -6.83 1.61
N ASP A 475 28.89 -6.95 1.04
CA ASP A 475 29.10 -7.07 -0.40
C ASP A 475 29.59 -8.47 -0.77
N ILE A 476 28.94 -9.12 -1.74
CA ILE A 476 29.35 -10.42 -2.27
C ILE A 476 29.94 -10.29 -3.66
N LYS A 477 31.15 -10.83 -3.87
CA LYS A 477 31.84 -10.88 -5.16
C LYS A 477 32.45 -12.23 -5.44
N TYR A 478 32.47 -12.62 -6.70
CA TYR A 478 33.21 -13.77 -7.19
C TYR A 478 34.55 -13.28 -7.79
N ASN A 479 35.66 -13.80 -7.28
CA ASN A 479 36.97 -13.53 -7.83
C ASN A 479 37.30 -14.59 -8.91
N PRO A 480 37.34 -14.24 -10.21
CA PRO A 480 37.58 -15.20 -11.28
C PRO A 480 39.00 -15.74 -11.29
N HIS A 481 39.96 -15.07 -10.66
CA HIS A 481 41.38 -15.44 -10.69
C HIS A 481 41.69 -16.59 -9.73
N ASN A 482 41.03 -16.65 -8.57
CA ASN A 482 41.23 -17.76 -7.60
C ASN A 482 39.99 -18.63 -7.45
N LYS A 483 38.88 -18.27 -8.13
CA LYS A 483 37.59 -18.99 -8.09
C LYS A 483 36.93 -19.06 -6.74
N LEU A 484 37.16 -18.06 -5.88
CA LEU A 484 36.53 -17.95 -4.57
C LEU A 484 35.46 -16.85 -4.59
N PHE A 485 34.43 -17.08 -3.80
CA PHE A 485 33.48 -16.04 -3.39
C PHE A 485 33.99 -15.34 -2.15
N TYR A 486 33.86 -14.04 -2.13
CA TYR A 486 34.19 -13.16 -1.03
C TYR A 486 32.93 -12.48 -0.52
N VAL A 487 32.72 -12.47 0.77
CA VAL A 487 31.70 -11.61 1.42
C VAL A 487 32.44 -10.71 2.40
N ILE A 488 32.40 -9.40 2.12
CA ILE A 488 33.01 -8.37 2.98
C ILE A 488 31.88 -7.55 3.65
N THR A 489 32.07 -7.15 4.90
CA THR A 489 31.08 -6.46 5.71
C THR A 489 31.73 -5.70 6.86
N THR A 490 30.92 -4.94 7.62
CA THR A 490 31.34 -4.25 8.84
C THR A 490 30.63 -4.80 10.07
N ALA A 491 31.39 -5.13 11.11
CA ALA A 491 30.88 -5.32 12.47
C ALA A 491 31.01 -4.01 13.26
N VAL A 492 29.96 -3.18 13.26
CA VAL A 492 30.02 -1.79 13.78
C VAL A 492 30.29 -1.68 15.27
N ASP A 493 29.89 -2.69 16.05
CA ASP A 493 30.07 -2.69 17.53
C ASP A 493 31.23 -3.60 17.98
N GLY A 494 32.04 -4.14 17.05
CA GLY A 494 33.15 -4.99 17.44
C GLY A 494 33.93 -5.61 16.27
N GLY A 495 35.08 -5.07 15.91
CA GLY A 495 36.01 -5.65 14.97
C GLY A 495 36.17 -4.86 13.65
N GLY A 496 35.22 -3.98 13.27
CA GLY A 496 35.30 -3.18 12.04
C GLY A 496 35.09 -4.02 10.78
N ASN A 497 35.79 -3.68 9.70
CA ASN A 497 35.65 -4.30 8.41
C ASN A 497 36.40 -5.65 8.33
N PHE A 498 35.73 -6.67 7.78
CA PHE A 498 36.31 -8.00 7.58
C PHE A 498 35.65 -8.71 6.40
N PHE A 499 36.27 -9.77 5.93
CA PHE A 499 35.68 -10.64 4.91
C PHE A 499 35.84 -12.12 5.25
N VAL A 500 34.99 -12.94 4.64
CA VAL A 500 35.07 -14.40 4.63
C VAL A 500 34.99 -14.91 3.20
N THR A 501 35.48 -16.13 2.95
CA THR A 501 35.51 -16.72 1.61
C THR A 501 34.95 -18.13 1.57
N THR A 502 34.49 -18.57 0.40
CA THR A 502 34.14 -19.96 0.10
C THR A 502 34.41 -20.27 -1.38
N ASP A 503 34.65 -21.54 -1.69
CA ASP A 503 34.73 -22.02 -3.07
C ASP A 503 33.32 -22.27 -3.67
N ASP A 504 32.31 -22.54 -2.82
CA ASP A 504 30.95 -22.79 -3.24
C ASP A 504 29.94 -22.37 -2.13
N PRO A 505 29.18 -21.29 -2.34
CA PRO A 505 28.18 -20.85 -1.38
C PRO A 505 27.09 -21.90 -1.07
N LYS A 506 26.84 -22.85 -1.98
CA LYS A 506 25.83 -23.91 -1.79
C LYS A 506 26.22 -24.93 -0.72
N LYS A 507 27.51 -25.02 -0.40
CA LYS A 507 27.98 -25.89 0.69
C LYS A 507 27.71 -25.32 2.07
N GLY A 508 27.49 -24.01 2.20
CA GLY A 508 27.30 -23.33 3.48
C GLY A 508 28.57 -23.26 4.36
N GLU A 509 29.74 -23.56 3.77
CA GLU A 509 31.04 -23.56 4.45
C GLU A 509 31.81 -22.30 4.08
N TRP A 510 32.02 -21.43 5.05
CA TRP A 510 32.74 -20.17 4.92
C TRP A 510 34.00 -20.16 5.79
N SER A 511 35.04 -19.47 5.34
CA SER A 511 36.29 -19.32 6.10
C SER A 511 36.06 -18.63 7.44
N ASP A 512 37.06 -18.65 8.30
CA ASP A 512 37.16 -17.73 9.41
C ASP A 512 37.37 -16.29 8.90
N PRO A 513 36.95 -15.25 9.63
CA PRO A 513 37.04 -13.86 9.21
C PRO A 513 38.47 -13.36 9.11
N VAL A 514 38.75 -12.63 8.05
CA VAL A 514 39.98 -11.87 7.87
C VAL A 514 39.67 -10.40 8.11
N PHE A 515 40.10 -9.87 9.23
CA PHE A 515 39.87 -8.46 9.57
C PHE A 515 40.84 -7.53 8.84
N LEU A 516 40.32 -6.36 8.47
CA LEU A 516 41.02 -5.30 7.74
C LEU A 516 41.05 -4.02 8.58
N PRO A 517 41.83 -3.94 9.64
CA PRO A 517 41.81 -2.82 10.57
C PRO A 517 42.24 -1.50 9.95
N GLU A 518 42.92 -1.53 8.80
CA GLU A 518 43.33 -0.37 8.04
C GLU A 518 42.23 0.18 7.10
N VAL A 519 41.12 -0.54 6.92
CA VAL A 519 39.93 -0.07 6.22
C VAL A 519 38.99 0.54 7.24
N GLY A 520 38.90 1.87 7.26
CA GLY A 520 38.03 2.62 8.16
C GLY A 520 36.55 2.61 7.74
N GLY A 521 35.72 3.28 8.54
CA GLY A 521 34.30 3.50 8.24
C GLY A 521 33.48 2.24 8.14
N ILE A 522 32.51 2.23 7.21
CA ILE A 522 31.51 1.15 7.02
C ILE A 522 31.30 0.83 5.54
N ASP A 523 30.48 -0.18 5.28
CA ASP A 523 29.98 -0.57 3.96
C ASP A 523 31.10 -0.86 2.92
N PRO A 524 32.03 -1.77 3.23
CA PRO A 524 33.10 -2.09 2.31
C PRO A 524 32.57 -2.94 1.14
N GLY A 525 33.08 -2.69 -0.07
CA GLY A 525 32.79 -3.46 -1.28
C GLY A 525 34.06 -3.82 -2.04
N PHE A 526 34.09 -5.01 -2.66
CA PHE A 526 35.19 -5.44 -3.50
C PHE A 526 34.97 -5.15 -5.00
N LEU A 527 36.04 -4.91 -5.72
CA LEU A 527 36.13 -5.14 -7.16
C LEU A 527 37.35 -6.06 -7.44
N PHE A 528 37.10 -7.19 -8.10
CA PHE A 528 38.15 -8.04 -8.71
C PHE A 528 38.15 -7.77 -10.21
N ASP A 529 39.15 -7.02 -10.69
CA ASP A 529 39.18 -6.54 -12.05
C ASP A 529 39.75 -7.61 -12.99
N GLU A 530 39.48 -7.50 -14.30
CA GLU A 530 39.89 -8.45 -15.33
C GLU A 530 41.41 -8.47 -15.52
N ASP A 531 42.11 -7.38 -15.22
CA ASP A 531 43.58 -7.26 -15.26
C ASP A 531 44.32 -7.96 -14.11
N GLY A 532 43.57 -8.56 -13.16
CA GLY A 532 44.11 -9.25 -11.99
C GLY A 532 44.31 -8.36 -10.77
N LYS A 533 44.08 -7.07 -10.88
CA LYS A 533 44.04 -6.15 -9.75
C LYS A 533 42.72 -6.26 -8.98
N SER A 534 42.75 -5.81 -7.77
CA SER A 534 41.53 -5.72 -6.97
C SER A 534 41.54 -4.51 -6.07
N TYR A 535 40.35 -4.09 -5.70
CA TYR A 535 40.14 -2.84 -4.95
C TYR A 535 39.08 -3.06 -3.88
N ILE A 536 39.21 -2.28 -2.79
CA ILE A 536 38.18 -2.12 -1.76
C ILE A 536 37.69 -0.66 -1.83
N VAL A 537 36.39 -0.48 -1.89
CA VAL A 537 35.71 0.82 -1.68
C VAL A 537 34.97 0.77 -0.36
N ASN A 538 34.87 1.91 0.35
CA ASN A 538 34.10 2.00 1.62
C ASN A 538 33.66 3.44 1.87
N ASN A 539 32.65 3.60 2.74
CA ASN A 539 32.24 4.88 3.28
C ASN A 539 33.08 5.22 4.51
N ASP A 540 33.58 6.46 4.61
CA ASP A 540 34.23 6.98 5.82
C ASP A 540 34.04 8.50 5.94
N ALA A 541 34.60 9.10 6.98
CA ALA A 541 34.74 10.55 7.10
C ALA A 541 35.48 11.14 5.87
N PRO A 542 35.22 12.37 5.47
CA PRO A 542 36.00 13.02 4.44
C PRO A 542 37.46 13.20 4.87
N ALA A 543 38.37 13.41 3.91
CA ALA A 543 39.80 13.57 4.18
C ALA A 543 40.09 14.78 5.06
N GLU A 544 39.33 15.84 4.87
CA GLU A 544 39.38 17.08 5.67
C GLU A 544 38.28 17.06 6.75
N LYS A 545 38.29 18.06 7.61
CA LYS A 545 37.21 18.22 8.60
C LYS A 545 35.85 18.31 7.92
N PRO A 546 34.82 17.55 8.40
CA PRO A 546 33.48 17.63 7.83
C PRO A 546 32.96 19.07 7.75
N GLU A 547 32.48 19.47 6.57
CA GLU A 547 31.98 20.82 6.32
C GLU A 547 30.54 21.02 6.80
N TYR A 548 29.77 19.92 6.90
CA TYR A 548 28.38 19.90 7.34
C TYR A 548 28.03 18.61 8.06
N SER A 549 26.91 18.57 8.75
CA SER A 549 26.42 17.39 9.42
C SER A 549 26.03 16.30 8.42
N GLY A 550 26.56 15.09 8.57
CA GLY A 550 26.33 14.01 7.61
C GLY A 550 27.26 14.04 6.39
N HIS A 551 28.28 14.90 6.37
CA HIS A 551 29.32 14.89 5.34
C HIS A 551 30.16 13.61 5.44
N ARG A 552 30.08 12.77 4.39
CA ARG A 552 30.82 11.52 4.25
C ARG A 552 31.50 11.46 2.88
N ALA A 553 32.44 10.51 2.74
CA ALA A 553 33.19 10.31 1.51
C ALA A 553 33.28 8.82 1.18
N ILE A 554 33.41 8.52 -0.11
CA ILE A 554 33.76 7.17 -0.59
C ILE A 554 35.25 7.14 -0.82
N TRP A 555 35.88 6.20 -0.15
CA TRP A 555 37.30 5.90 -0.25
C TRP A 555 37.53 4.67 -1.11
N ILE A 556 38.71 4.57 -1.73
CA ILE A 556 39.20 3.41 -2.45
C ILE A 556 40.63 3.07 -2.03
N ARG A 557 40.93 1.78 -2.03
CA ARG A 557 42.26 1.25 -1.79
C ARG A 557 42.49 0.01 -2.67
N GLU A 558 43.74 -0.23 -3.11
CA GLU A 558 44.12 -1.48 -3.79
C GLU A 558 44.17 -2.63 -2.77
N PHE A 559 43.73 -3.82 -3.19
CA PHE A 559 43.72 -5.04 -2.39
C PHE A 559 44.52 -6.15 -3.07
N ASP A 560 45.45 -6.76 -2.33
CA ASP A 560 46.21 -7.94 -2.77
C ASP A 560 45.45 -9.20 -2.33
N TRP A 561 44.61 -9.71 -3.20
CA TRP A 561 43.79 -10.91 -2.94
C TRP A 561 44.63 -12.19 -2.76
N LYS A 562 45.93 -12.20 -3.20
CA LYS A 562 46.83 -13.35 -3.03
C LYS A 562 47.33 -13.44 -1.58
N ASN A 563 47.55 -12.31 -0.95
CA ASN A 563 48.05 -12.21 0.42
C ASN A 563 47.00 -11.71 1.41
N ASN A 564 45.75 -11.50 0.98
CA ASN A 564 44.61 -11.05 1.80
C ASN A 564 44.89 -9.76 2.60
N ARG A 565 45.45 -8.75 1.95
CA ARG A 565 45.84 -7.48 2.55
C ARG A 565 45.63 -6.30 1.63
N THR A 566 45.46 -5.13 2.20
CA THR A 566 45.44 -3.87 1.46
C THR A 566 46.84 -3.47 1.00
N VAL A 567 46.95 -2.72 -0.10
CA VAL A 567 48.19 -2.22 -0.69
C VAL A 567 48.07 -0.73 -0.99
N GLY A 568 49.15 0.02 -0.75
CA GLY A 568 49.22 1.44 -1.05
C GLY A 568 48.35 2.32 -0.13
N GLU A 569 48.25 3.57 -0.50
CA GLU A 569 47.48 4.56 0.25
C GLU A 569 46.01 4.59 -0.19
N GLN A 570 45.13 4.87 0.74
CA GLN A 570 43.73 5.10 0.42
C GLN A 570 43.51 6.47 -0.23
N LYS A 571 42.50 6.58 -1.07
CA LYS A 571 42.16 7.82 -1.77
C LYS A 571 40.64 8.07 -1.73
N VAL A 572 40.25 9.33 -1.49
CA VAL A 572 38.86 9.73 -1.68
C VAL A 572 38.54 9.79 -3.18
N ILE A 573 37.46 9.12 -3.59
CA ILE A 573 36.97 9.10 -4.96
C ILE A 573 35.65 9.88 -5.12
N ILE A 574 34.84 9.98 -4.06
CA ILE A 574 33.66 10.85 -3.98
C ILE A 574 33.74 11.57 -2.64
N ASP A 575 33.56 12.89 -2.66
CA ASP A 575 33.52 13.74 -1.48
C ASP A 575 32.15 14.45 -1.40
N GLY A 576 31.30 14.01 -0.47
CA GLY A 576 30.00 14.60 -0.14
C GLY A 576 28.84 14.20 -1.05
N GLY A 577 29.02 13.39 -2.11
CA GLY A 577 27.92 12.92 -2.95
C GLY A 577 27.86 13.55 -4.35
N VAL A 578 26.67 13.55 -4.97
CA VAL A 578 26.45 14.01 -6.35
C VAL A 578 26.72 15.49 -6.52
N ASP A 579 26.24 16.30 -5.60
CA ASP A 579 26.47 17.75 -5.54
C ASP A 579 26.74 18.19 -4.10
N LYS A 580 28.01 18.28 -3.77
CA LYS A 580 28.45 18.67 -2.42
C LYS A 580 27.89 20.01 -1.96
N SER A 581 27.59 20.94 -2.89
CA SER A 581 27.04 22.27 -2.56
C SER A 581 25.64 22.20 -1.97
N GLN A 582 24.91 21.11 -2.19
CA GLN A 582 23.59 20.85 -1.63
C GLN A 582 23.65 20.16 -0.25
N HIS A 583 24.85 19.96 0.28
CA HIS A 583 25.10 19.30 1.57
C HIS A 583 24.40 17.92 1.71
N PRO A 584 24.58 16.99 0.76
CA PRO A 584 23.91 15.71 0.82
C PRO A 584 24.35 14.92 2.04
N SER A 585 23.40 14.34 2.74
CA SER A 585 23.66 13.51 3.91
C SER A 585 24.08 12.12 3.53
N TRP A 586 25.15 11.63 4.12
CA TRP A 586 25.54 10.21 4.09
C TRP A 586 25.56 9.61 2.67
N ILE A 587 26.68 9.80 1.96
CA ILE A 587 27.02 8.93 0.82
C ILE A 587 27.59 7.63 1.37
N GLU A 588 26.95 6.48 1.10
CA GLU A 588 27.25 5.19 1.73
C GLU A 588 26.97 4.01 0.80
N GLY A 589 27.22 2.75 1.21
CA GLY A 589 26.94 1.54 0.43
C GLY A 589 27.60 1.49 -0.94
N PRO A 590 28.90 1.77 -1.10
CA PRO A 590 29.51 1.83 -2.44
C PRO A 590 29.71 0.44 -3.04
N HIS A 591 29.30 0.30 -4.32
CA HIS A 591 29.58 -0.86 -5.16
C HIS A 591 30.32 -0.42 -6.42
N LEU A 592 31.52 -0.92 -6.64
CA LEU A 592 32.35 -0.59 -7.82
C LEU A 592 32.23 -1.70 -8.86
N TYR A 593 32.06 -1.31 -10.12
CA TYR A 593 31.97 -2.20 -11.28
C TYR A 593 32.90 -1.69 -12.40
N HIS A 594 33.47 -2.62 -13.17
CA HIS A 594 34.19 -2.31 -14.41
C HIS A 594 33.44 -2.94 -15.58
N ILE A 595 32.95 -2.11 -16.51
CA ILE A 595 32.12 -2.54 -17.65
C ILE A 595 32.55 -1.77 -18.89
N ASN A 596 33.06 -2.48 -19.92
CA ASN A 596 33.47 -1.90 -21.20
C ASN A 596 34.38 -0.65 -21.02
N ASP A 597 35.53 -0.84 -20.41
CA ASP A 597 36.54 0.21 -20.13
C ASP A 597 36.06 1.40 -19.29
N THR A 598 34.94 1.27 -18.63
CA THR A 598 34.38 2.30 -17.75
C THR A 598 34.13 1.74 -16.34
N TYR A 599 34.64 2.46 -15.34
CA TYR A 599 34.33 2.17 -13.93
C TYR A 599 33.06 2.90 -13.54
N TYR A 600 32.09 2.15 -13.01
CA TYR A 600 30.87 2.67 -12.44
C TYR A 600 30.87 2.46 -10.94
N LEU A 601 30.58 3.53 -10.21
CA LEU A 601 30.37 3.48 -8.76
C LEU A 601 28.91 3.75 -8.47
N MET A 602 28.24 2.79 -7.85
CA MET A 602 26.89 2.95 -7.29
C MET A 602 27.03 3.20 -5.81
N ALA A 603 26.22 4.11 -5.28
CA ALA A 603 26.18 4.42 -3.84
C ALA A 603 24.80 4.92 -3.42
N ALA A 604 24.50 4.79 -2.15
CA ALA A 604 23.32 5.41 -1.54
C ALA A 604 23.66 6.84 -1.07
N GLU A 605 22.70 7.76 -1.24
CA GLU A 605 22.78 9.15 -0.74
C GLU A 605 21.50 9.50 0.01
N GLY A 606 21.59 10.37 1.02
CA GLY A 606 20.45 10.81 1.81
C GLY A 606 20.26 10.08 3.14
N GLY A 607 21.15 9.14 3.48
CA GLY A 607 21.08 8.31 4.68
C GLY A 607 19.81 7.46 4.74
N THR A 608 19.50 6.86 5.88
CA THR A 608 18.32 5.98 6.08
C THR A 608 16.98 6.72 6.18
N GLY A 609 16.92 7.98 5.73
CA GLY A 609 15.75 8.86 5.84
C GLY A 609 14.90 8.97 4.55
N PRO A 610 13.94 9.90 4.52
CA PRO A 610 13.05 10.11 3.37
C PRO A 610 13.76 10.58 2.10
N ASN A 611 15.00 11.10 2.22
CA ASN A 611 15.80 11.58 1.10
C ASN A 611 16.73 10.49 0.52
N HIS A 612 16.65 9.26 1.05
CA HIS A 612 17.45 8.15 0.57
C HIS A 612 17.23 7.91 -0.93
N CYS A 613 18.32 7.86 -1.69
CA CYS A 613 18.29 7.61 -3.13
C CYS A 613 19.54 6.86 -3.58
N GLU A 614 19.46 6.20 -4.72
CA GLU A 614 20.57 5.57 -5.40
C GLU A 614 21.24 6.57 -6.35
N VAL A 615 22.56 6.63 -6.33
CA VAL A 615 23.35 7.50 -7.18
C VAL A 615 24.44 6.72 -7.91
N ILE A 616 24.73 7.13 -9.14
CA ILE A 616 25.70 6.45 -10.01
C ILE A 616 26.72 7.46 -10.53
N PHE A 617 27.98 7.08 -10.45
CA PHE A 617 29.11 7.84 -10.99
C PHE A 617 29.88 6.98 -12.00
N SER A 618 30.61 7.62 -12.91
CA SER A 618 31.45 6.95 -13.87
C SER A 618 32.83 7.58 -13.99
N ALA A 619 33.84 6.76 -14.27
CA ALA A 619 35.23 7.17 -14.50
C ALA A 619 35.93 6.23 -15.46
N SER A 620 37.05 6.64 -16.04
CA SER A 620 37.95 5.80 -16.87
C SER A 620 39.02 5.05 -16.05
N SER A 621 39.08 5.28 -14.75
CA SER A 621 40.04 4.66 -13.84
C SER A 621 39.35 4.34 -12.49
N PRO A 622 39.72 3.26 -11.79
CA PRO A 622 39.13 2.94 -10.48
C PRO A 622 39.39 4.04 -9.44
N PHE A 623 40.47 4.82 -9.59
CA PHE A 623 40.80 5.94 -8.73
C PHE A 623 40.19 7.27 -9.19
N GLY A 624 39.29 7.26 -10.16
CA GLY A 624 38.62 8.43 -10.70
C GLY A 624 39.47 9.25 -11.69
N PRO A 625 39.11 10.53 -11.93
CA PRO A 625 38.01 11.25 -11.26
C PRO A 625 36.64 10.74 -11.66
N PHE A 626 35.80 10.42 -10.69
CA PHE A 626 34.41 10.03 -10.91
C PHE A 626 33.53 11.26 -11.15
N LYS A 627 32.61 11.12 -12.10
CA LYS A 627 31.61 12.15 -12.42
C LYS A 627 30.21 11.56 -12.26
N PRO A 628 29.26 12.30 -11.69
CA PRO A 628 27.86 11.87 -11.63
C PRO A 628 27.31 11.58 -13.02
N CYS A 629 26.60 10.48 -13.18
CA CYS A 629 25.86 10.18 -14.41
C CYS A 629 24.66 11.13 -14.57
N GLY A 630 24.27 11.45 -15.83
CA GLY A 630 23.27 12.48 -16.14
C GLY A 630 21.85 12.19 -15.65
N THR A 631 21.60 10.99 -15.11
CA THR A 631 20.28 10.55 -14.60
C THR A 631 20.22 10.47 -13.07
N ASN A 632 21.14 11.12 -12.36
CA ASN A 632 21.14 11.13 -10.90
C ASN A 632 20.07 12.05 -10.29
N PRO A 633 19.42 11.65 -9.19
CA PRO A 633 19.49 10.29 -8.67
C PRO A 633 18.82 9.32 -9.62
N ASP A 634 19.40 8.14 -9.83
CA ASP A 634 18.84 7.11 -10.71
C ASP A 634 17.48 6.68 -10.17
N ARG A 635 17.32 6.69 -8.86
CA ARG A 635 16.02 6.48 -8.19
C ARG A 635 15.96 7.18 -6.83
N LYS A 636 14.91 7.97 -6.59
CA LYS A 636 14.54 8.37 -5.24
C LYS A 636 13.87 7.20 -4.54
N SER A 637 14.36 6.83 -3.37
CA SER A 637 13.65 5.91 -2.48
C SER A 637 12.31 6.53 -2.09
N THR A 638 11.22 5.80 -2.30
CA THR A 638 9.90 6.18 -1.78
C THR A 638 9.72 5.72 -0.34
N ARG A 639 10.81 5.47 0.37
CA ARG A 639 10.80 4.83 1.67
C ARG A 639 10.17 5.66 2.78
N LEU A 640 9.19 5.03 3.40
CA LEU A 640 8.90 5.16 4.83
C LEU A 640 9.89 4.27 5.59
N SER A 641 10.39 4.74 6.70
CA SER A 641 11.56 4.32 7.50
C SER A 641 11.65 2.86 7.98
N SER A 642 11.10 1.89 7.31
CA SER A 642 11.15 0.49 7.76
C SER A 642 11.10 -0.58 6.66
N SER A 643 11.30 -0.23 5.39
CA SER A 643 11.31 -1.22 4.31
C SER A 643 12.64 -1.23 3.55
N PRO A 644 13.23 -2.39 3.22
CA PRO A 644 14.51 -2.49 2.53
C PRO A 644 14.47 -1.95 1.09
N PRO A 645 15.57 -1.44 0.54
CA PRO A 645 15.64 -1.06 -0.85
C PRO A 645 15.34 -2.25 -1.74
N SER A 646 14.58 -2.01 -2.79
CA SER A 646 14.21 -3.08 -3.72
C SER A 646 15.45 -3.59 -4.46
N ILE A 647 15.59 -4.91 -4.53
CA ILE A 647 16.64 -5.70 -5.23
C ILE A 647 16.78 -5.33 -6.73
N SER A 648 15.88 -4.52 -7.28
CA SER A 648 15.80 -4.18 -8.70
C SER A 648 17.09 -3.59 -9.30
N TYR A 649 18.00 -3.02 -8.52
CA TYR A 649 19.22 -2.38 -9.01
C TYR A 649 20.36 -3.33 -9.31
N ALA A 650 20.63 -4.28 -8.43
CA ALA A 650 21.68 -5.27 -8.65
C ALA A 650 21.41 -6.14 -9.90
N VAL A 651 20.15 -6.25 -10.29
CA VAL A 651 19.72 -7.01 -11.49
C VAL A 651 19.97 -6.26 -12.79
N PHE A 652 19.93 -4.93 -12.80
CA PHE A 652 20.06 -4.13 -14.02
C PHE A 652 21.49 -4.16 -14.60
N CYS A 653 22.50 -4.11 -13.76
CA CYS A 653 23.91 -4.16 -14.19
C CYS A 653 24.33 -5.50 -14.78
N LEU A 654 23.69 -6.62 -14.43
CA LEU A 654 24.04 -7.95 -14.90
C LEU A 654 23.43 -8.32 -16.26
N LYS A 655 22.38 -7.64 -16.72
CA LYS A 655 21.73 -7.91 -18.02
C LYS A 655 22.46 -7.35 -19.24
N LYS A 656 23.34 -6.36 -19.09
CA LYS A 656 24.06 -5.74 -20.23
C LYS A 656 25.20 -6.57 -20.83
N LYS A 657 25.60 -7.70 -20.26
CA LYS A 657 26.72 -8.53 -20.75
C LYS A 657 26.33 -9.61 -21.78
N LYS A 658 25.15 -9.56 -22.41
CA LYS A 658 24.76 -10.53 -23.47
C LYS A 658 24.76 -9.95 -24.91
N GLY A 659 25.56 -8.95 -25.19
CA GLY A 659 25.65 -8.38 -26.53
C GLY A 659 27.12 -8.17 -26.98
N GLY A 660 27.80 -9.24 -27.34
CA GLY A 660 29.17 -9.09 -27.87
C GLY A 660 29.85 -10.43 -28.08
N GLY A 661 29.45 -11.15 -29.12
CA GLY A 661 30.09 -12.36 -29.57
C GLY A 661 29.52 -12.80 -30.91
N GLY A 662 29.83 -12.11 -31.95
CA GLY A 662 29.61 -12.49 -33.31
C GLY A 662 30.89 -12.17 -34.07
N GLY A 663 31.79 -13.10 -34.07
CA GLY A 663 32.95 -13.07 -34.93
C GLY A 663 32.67 -13.75 -36.24
N GLY A 664 33.35 -13.31 -37.24
CA GLY A 664 33.67 -13.99 -38.44
C GLY A 664 32.60 -14.18 -39.48
#